data_5c4014e76f6c9af4c371798281af5eeb
#
_entry.id   5c4014e76f6c9af4c371798281af5eeb
#
_cell.length_a   1.000
_cell.length_b   1.000
_cell.length_c   1.000
_cell.angle_alpha   90.00
_cell.angle_beta   90.00
_cell.angle_gamma   90.00
#
_symmetry.space_group_name_H-M   'P 1'
#
loop_
_entity.id
_entity.type
_entity.pdbx_description
1 polymer ?
#
loop_
_entity_poly.entity_id
_entity_poly.type
_entity_poly.pdbx_seq_one_letter_code
_entity_poly.pdbx_strand_id
1 'polypeptide(L)'
;ISVRTSKAGQGTNSFTYQAELTYRAIPSYREFNILNSQDQMAVFNEMANGKSLDNEAVFIASQYGVYGHLYNSIYNYNDLTGEYGVLNTDAGRAAYLRAAELRNTNWFKELFQHAIRHQHTLTFSTGTQKANYYASLNANLDPGWNKYENSQTYSFNFNADFRPFKGWSFGIRSTASYGKVHYGGDWRPGNYAPTASRTLDPNVFYAYDYTPFNIKHELQHNTRDYKTANLSLQATIDWQPITQLRLSALGALRYRDQYGVTDRDEHSNAAEVYRNISKSIIRSNSDYLYKPLDDPTALPQIVMPYGGIRNSQNIIDERYDGQLKAHYNDTFGSNGEHSLSAVAGLEVFEERHLNEWFDAYGVNYNLGYLTTYSPLLFTNLRNKGKQYYSIHPTLDRGVSLVGNVDYTLLGRYRVNASYRREGTNQFGRARTIRYIPTWNVGGNWSIDQEAFFPKLKPLSSLSMSLSYGMSGTIPYVHNALPRLKTLLPFFGDANLIEPGVYINEPANYDLTYEKMYELNWGLNFGLFDERISAGITLFNRQGRDLIDQVLPQGTGGFVDELYGNVAQMSAKGIELSLTTKNIQTRDFSWSTSITYSRNTNKVTRLNTSPSVKNLTDEKGAARQGYPLNSLFSIPFYKLDENGHPRFFLP
;
A
#
# COMPACT_ATOMS: atom_id res chain seq x y z
N ILE A 1 1.01 -11.75 16.83
CA ILE A 1 -0.42 -11.49 17.09
C ILE A 1 -1.10 -12.83 17.26
N SER A 2 -1.58 -13.13 18.48
CA SER A 2 -2.37 -14.34 18.74
C SER A 2 -3.84 -14.00 18.52
N VAL A 3 -4.42 -14.49 17.42
CA VAL A 3 -5.86 -14.36 17.17
C VAL A 3 -6.55 -15.52 17.90
N ARG A 4 -7.22 -15.23 19.00
CA ARG A 4 -8.12 -16.19 19.65
C ARG A 4 -9.51 -16.04 19.02
N THR A 5 -9.90 -17.01 18.20
CA THR A 5 -11.29 -17.16 17.79
C THR A 5 -12.14 -17.63 18.98
N SER A 6 -13.36 -17.12 19.09
CA SER A 6 -14.31 -17.58 20.11
C SER A 6 -14.53 -19.08 19.97
N LYS A 7 -14.37 -19.81 21.08
CA LYS A 7 -14.68 -21.24 21.17
C LYS A 7 -16.10 -21.41 21.70
N ALA A 8 -16.84 -22.36 21.14
CA ALA A 8 -18.12 -22.75 21.73
C ALA A 8 -17.94 -23.27 23.16
N GLY A 9 -18.78 -22.86 24.08
CA GLY A 9 -18.87 -23.45 25.40
C GLY A 9 -19.27 -24.93 25.34
N GLN A 10 -18.81 -25.74 26.30
CA GLN A 10 -19.19 -27.15 26.37
C GLN A 10 -20.70 -27.30 26.55
N GLY A 11 -21.32 -28.12 25.69
CA GLY A 11 -22.76 -28.47 25.81
C GLY A 11 -23.74 -27.42 25.28
N THR A 12 -23.25 -26.34 24.64
CA THR A 12 -24.14 -25.30 24.09
C THR A 12 -24.11 -25.30 22.57
N ASN A 13 -25.29 -25.31 21.97
CA ASN A 13 -25.47 -24.99 20.56
C ASN A 13 -25.84 -23.50 20.45
N SER A 14 -25.15 -22.76 19.66
CA SER A 14 -25.44 -21.35 19.43
C SER A 14 -25.61 -21.09 17.95
N PHE A 15 -26.68 -20.43 17.60
CA PHE A 15 -26.95 -19.91 16.27
C PHE A 15 -27.18 -18.41 16.39
N THR A 16 -26.39 -17.62 15.70
CA THR A 16 -26.47 -16.16 15.80
C THR A 16 -26.56 -15.55 14.41
N TYR A 17 -27.47 -14.63 14.24
CA TYR A 17 -27.54 -13.76 13.09
C TYR A 17 -27.28 -12.32 13.54
N GLN A 18 -26.37 -11.65 12.83
CA GLN A 18 -26.04 -10.25 13.05
C GLN A 18 -26.19 -9.50 11.73
N ALA A 19 -26.88 -8.37 11.76
CA ALA A 19 -26.93 -7.42 10.66
C ALA A 19 -26.33 -6.09 11.11
N GLU A 20 -25.49 -5.51 10.26
CA GLU A 20 -24.90 -4.19 10.45
C GLU A 20 -25.23 -3.32 9.24
N LEU A 21 -25.76 -2.13 9.51
CA LEU A 21 -26.07 -1.14 8.50
C LEU A 21 -25.23 0.10 8.73
N THR A 22 -24.50 0.53 7.69
CA THR A 22 -23.67 1.74 7.72
C THR A 22 -24.18 2.73 6.70
N TYR A 23 -24.73 3.84 7.17
CA TYR A 23 -25.17 4.94 6.30
C TYR A 23 -23.99 5.90 6.02
N ARG A 24 -23.81 6.28 4.76
CA ARG A 24 -22.83 7.27 4.31
C ARG A 24 -23.55 8.39 3.57
N ALA A 25 -23.45 9.61 4.10
CA ALA A 25 -23.97 10.81 3.48
C ALA A 25 -23.02 11.34 2.39
N ILE A 26 -23.55 12.10 1.43
CA ILE A 26 -22.75 12.80 0.43
C ILE A 26 -21.81 13.77 1.15
N PRO A 27 -20.48 13.81 0.82
CA PRO A 27 -19.54 14.75 1.40
C PRO A 27 -19.93 16.19 1.12
N SER A 28 -19.51 17.10 2.00
CA SER A 28 -19.77 18.54 1.85
C SER A 28 -18.47 19.29 1.59
N TYR A 29 -18.49 20.29 0.71
CA TYR A 29 -17.36 21.20 0.53
C TYR A 29 -16.97 21.98 1.80
N ARG A 30 -17.85 22.01 2.81
CA ARG A 30 -17.52 22.62 4.13
C ARG A 30 -16.44 21.85 4.89
N GLU A 31 -16.21 20.60 4.51
CA GLU A 31 -15.19 19.72 5.11
C GLU A 31 -13.81 19.88 4.42
N PHE A 32 -13.76 20.68 3.35
CA PHE A 32 -12.56 20.84 2.53
C PHE A 32 -12.21 22.33 2.39
N ASN A 33 -10.92 22.65 2.40
CA ASN A 33 -10.43 24.01 2.13
C ASN A 33 -10.25 24.23 0.62
N ILE A 34 -11.35 24.38 -0.11
CA ILE A 34 -11.37 24.50 -1.56
C ILE A 34 -12.08 25.80 -1.94
N LEU A 35 -11.47 26.56 -2.86
CA LEU A 35 -12.04 27.80 -3.40
C LEU A 35 -13.39 27.54 -4.10
N ASN A 36 -14.32 28.47 -3.98
CA ASN A 36 -15.54 28.48 -4.77
C ASN A 36 -15.25 28.91 -6.24
N SER A 37 -16.24 28.86 -7.13
CA SER A 37 -16.02 29.20 -8.55
C SER A 37 -15.63 30.63 -8.76
N GLN A 38 -16.13 31.55 -7.93
CA GLN A 38 -15.84 32.99 -8.04
C GLN A 38 -14.38 33.28 -7.72
N ASP A 39 -13.87 32.71 -6.61
CA ASP A 39 -12.48 32.88 -6.23
C ASP A 39 -11.54 32.18 -7.23
N GLN A 40 -11.94 31.01 -7.76
CA GLN A 40 -11.17 30.32 -8.80
C GLN A 40 -11.10 31.14 -10.09
N MET A 41 -12.23 31.77 -10.52
CA MET A 41 -12.23 32.63 -11.69
C MET A 41 -11.42 33.90 -11.50
N ALA A 42 -11.35 34.46 -10.28
CA ALA A 42 -10.46 35.60 -10.00
C ALA A 42 -8.99 35.21 -10.25
N VAL A 43 -8.55 34.06 -9.79
CA VAL A 43 -7.20 33.52 -10.06
C VAL A 43 -6.98 33.29 -11.56
N PHE A 44 -7.93 32.64 -12.24
CA PHE A 44 -7.82 32.37 -13.68
C PHE A 44 -7.77 33.63 -14.51
N ASN A 45 -8.53 34.66 -14.16
CA ASN A 45 -8.48 35.97 -14.82
C ASN A 45 -7.13 36.66 -14.65
N GLU A 46 -6.54 36.59 -13.47
CA GLU A 46 -5.20 37.12 -13.21
C GLU A 46 -4.14 36.36 -14.03
N MET A 47 -4.21 35.01 -14.07
CA MET A 47 -3.32 34.20 -14.91
C MET A 47 -3.48 34.55 -16.40
N ALA A 48 -4.70 34.75 -16.89
CA ALA A 48 -4.96 35.13 -18.28
C ALA A 48 -4.39 36.51 -18.60
N ASN A 49 -4.58 37.49 -17.72
CA ASN A 49 -4.07 38.86 -17.87
C ASN A 49 -2.52 38.88 -17.80
N GLY A 50 -1.94 38.08 -16.96
CA GLY A 50 -0.50 37.90 -16.83
C GLY A 50 0.16 37.09 -17.97
N LYS A 51 -0.64 36.65 -18.97
CA LYS A 51 -0.21 35.79 -20.08
C LYS A 51 0.45 34.45 -19.59
N SER A 52 0.07 34.00 -18.42
CA SER A 52 0.48 32.70 -17.89
C SER A 52 -0.28 31.52 -18.52
N LEU A 53 -1.36 31.81 -19.25
CA LEU A 53 -2.14 30.91 -20.08
C LEU A 53 -1.74 31.14 -21.53
N ASP A 54 -0.75 30.41 -22.04
CA ASP A 54 -0.41 30.45 -23.46
C ASP A 54 -1.44 29.63 -24.29
N ASN A 55 -1.37 29.79 -25.61
CA ASN A 55 -2.30 29.09 -26.50
C ASN A 55 -2.22 27.57 -26.40
N GLU A 56 -1.06 27.05 -26.14
CA GLU A 56 -0.83 25.60 -26.01
C GLU A 56 -1.45 25.08 -24.71
N ALA A 57 -1.23 25.75 -23.58
CA ALA A 57 -1.87 25.41 -22.31
C ALA A 57 -3.40 25.52 -22.37
N VAL A 58 -3.94 26.50 -23.07
CA VAL A 58 -5.38 26.68 -23.27
C VAL A 58 -5.98 25.54 -24.09
N PHE A 59 -5.26 25.05 -25.11
CA PHE A 59 -5.72 23.96 -25.98
C PHE A 59 -5.57 22.57 -25.38
N ILE A 60 -4.47 22.34 -24.71
CA ILE A 60 -4.02 20.99 -24.34
C ILE A 60 -4.40 20.65 -22.91
N ALA A 61 -4.20 21.58 -22.00
CA ALA A 61 -4.43 21.37 -20.59
C ALA A 61 -5.83 21.78 -20.17
N SER A 62 -6.69 20.84 -19.93
CA SER A 62 -8.01 21.06 -19.36
C SER A 62 -7.99 21.63 -17.93
N GLN A 63 -6.84 21.72 -17.27
CA GLN A 63 -6.78 22.36 -15.95
C GLN A 63 -7.28 23.83 -15.94
N TYR A 64 -7.28 24.47 -17.09
CA TYR A 64 -7.91 25.79 -17.33
C TYR A 64 -9.24 25.67 -18.09
N GLY A 65 -9.88 24.53 -18.07
CA GLY A 65 -11.01 24.07 -18.86
C GLY A 65 -11.97 25.14 -19.39
N VAL A 66 -12.29 26.15 -18.56
CA VAL A 66 -13.17 27.27 -18.95
C VAL A 66 -12.58 28.08 -20.10
N TYR A 67 -11.31 28.48 -20.04
CA TYR A 67 -10.65 29.25 -21.09
C TYR A 67 -10.42 28.46 -22.37
N GLY A 68 -9.97 27.20 -22.21
CA GLY A 68 -9.81 26.30 -23.35
C GLY A 68 -11.13 26.01 -24.07
N HIS A 69 -12.18 25.78 -23.31
CA HIS A 69 -13.52 25.61 -23.88
C HIS A 69 -14.06 26.91 -24.55
N LEU A 70 -13.87 28.08 -23.92
CA LEU A 70 -14.18 29.35 -24.51
C LEU A 70 -13.48 29.54 -25.85
N TYR A 71 -12.15 29.33 -25.88
CA TYR A 71 -11.36 29.45 -27.09
C TYR A 71 -11.88 28.54 -28.21
N ASN A 72 -12.12 27.27 -27.89
CA ASN A 72 -12.70 26.34 -28.86
C ASN A 72 -14.09 26.80 -29.32
N SER A 73 -14.93 27.29 -28.43
CA SER A 73 -16.32 27.66 -28.73
C SER A 73 -16.43 28.88 -29.63
N ILE A 74 -15.51 29.85 -29.55
CA ILE A 74 -15.49 31.03 -30.44
C ILE A 74 -15.04 30.71 -31.87
N TYR A 75 -14.37 29.58 -32.08
CA TYR A 75 -13.93 29.12 -33.42
C TYR A 75 -14.72 27.90 -33.95
N ASN A 76 -15.63 27.36 -33.15
CA ASN A 76 -16.45 26.23 -33.54
C ASN A 76 -17.75 26.67 -34.15
N TYR A 77 -17.84 26.64 -35.49
CA TYR A 77 -19.05 26.97 -36.25
C TYR A 77 -19.91 25.72 -36.40
N ASN A 78 -21.20 25.86 -36.12
CA ASN A 78 -22.16 24.77 -36.31
C ASN A 78 -22.94 25.03 -37.62
N ASP A 79 -22.66 24.27 -38.65
CA ASP A 79 -23.29 24.39 -39.97
C ASP A 79 -24.82 24.16 -39.94
N LEU A 80 -25.34 23.46 -38.95
CA LEU A 80 -26.78 23.18 -38.83
C LEU A 80 -27.53 24.35 -38.22
N THR A 81 -26.94 25.09 -37.28
CA THR A 81 -27.57 26.25 -36.64
C THR A 81 -27.15 27.57 -37.26
N GLY A 82 -26.06 27.59 -38.02
CA GLY A 82 -25.51 28.81 -38.60
C GLY A 82 -24.80 29.71 -37.57
N GLU A 83 -24.47 29.19 -36.41
CA GLU A 83 -23.94 29.97 -35.28
C GLU A 83 -22.62 29.42 -34.76
N TYR A 84 -21.83 30.29 -34.15
CA TYR A 84 -20.69 29.89 -33.32
C TYR A 84 -21.16 29.54 -31.90
N GLY A 85 -20.45 28.62 -31.23
CA GLY A 85 -20.79 28.21 -29.86
C GLY A 85 -20.77 29.36 -28.85
N VAL A 86 -19.88 30.36 -29.06
CA VAL A 86 -19.82 31.62 -28.32
C VAL A 86 -19.48 32.73 -29.31
N LEU A 87 -20.19 33.83 -29.27
CA LEU A 87 -19.88 35.00 -30.10
C LEU A 87 -18.51 35.57 -29.74
N ASN A 88 -17.64 35.74 -30.74
CA ASN A 88 -16.29 36.30 -30.55
C ASN A 88 -16.33 37.84 -30.42
N THR A 89 -17.10 38.31 -29.47
CA THR A 89 -17.18 39.72 -29.05
C THR A 89 -16.81 39.82 -27.58
N ASP A 90 -16.41 41.00 -27.11
CA ASP A 90 -16.10 41.23 -25.72
C ASP A 90 -17.29 40.87 -24.81
N ALA A 91 -18.51 41.25 -25.22
CA ALA A 91 -19.73 40.92 -24.50
C ALA A 91 -20.02 39.44 -24.46
N GLY A 92 -19.83 38.71 -25.57
CA GLY A 92 -20.02 37.25 -25.63
C GLY A 92 -19.02 36.48 -24.75
N ARG A 93 -17.75 36.86 -24.84
CA ARG A 93 -16.70 36.28 -23.97
C ARG A 93 -16.94 36.56 -22.49
N ALA A 94 -17.28 37.83 -22.15
CA ALA A 94 -17.59 38.22 -20.78
C ALA A 94 -18.81 37.49 -20.22
N ALA A 95 -19.86 37.31 -21.01
CA ALA A 95 -21.05 36.56 -20.61
C ALA A 95 -20.73 35.09 -20.29
N TYR A 96 -19.90 34.43 -21.12
CA TYR A 96 -19.45 33.05 -20.89
C TYR A 96 -18.62 32.92 -19.59
N LEU A 97 -17.63 33.80 -19.40
CA LEU A 97 -16.77 33.79 -18.20
C LEU A 97 -17.59 34.10 -16.93
N ARG A 98 -18.56 35.02 -17.03
CA ARG A 98 -19.46 35.31 -15.91
C ARG A 98 -20.35 34.12 -15.55
N ALA A 99 -20.83 33.36 -16.54
CA ALA A 99 -21.57 32.13 -16.28
C ALA A 99 -20.71 31.09 -15.53
N ALA A 100 -19.44 30.95 -15.89
CA ALA A 100 -18.49 30.05 -15.19
C ALA A 100 -18.21 30.50 -13.75
N GLU A 101 -18.07 31.83 -13.53
CA GLU A 101 -17.87 32.41 -12.20
C GLU A 101 -19.05 32.12 -11.26
N LEU A 102 -20.26 32.15 -11.75
CA LEU A 102 -21.48 31.93 -10.93
C LEU A 102 -21.88 30.48 -10.79
N ARG A 103 -21.28 29.55 -11.51
CA ARG A 103 -21.70 28.16 -11.61
C ARG A 103 -21.61 27.40 -10.29
N ASN A 104 -20.47 27.47 -9.61
CA ASN A 104 -20.20 26.88 -8.33
C ASN A 104 -20.55 25.37 -8.24
N THR A 105 -20.10 24.59 -9.23
CA THR A 105 -20.41 23.15 -9.37
C THR A 105 -20.09 22.39 -8.09
N ASN A 106 -21.04 21.57 -7.67
CA ASN A 106 -20.87 20.69 -6.54
C ASN A 106 -20.56 19.25 -7.02
N TRP A 107 -19.27 18.96 -7.24
CA TRP A 107 -18.80 17.66 -7.72
C TRP A 107 -19.15 16.52 -6.79
N PHE A 108 -19.27 16.76 -5.47
CA PHE A 108 -19.72 15.71 -4.55
C PHE A 108 -21.16 15.29 -4.84
N LYS A 109 -22.07 16.22 -5.11
CA LYS A 109 -23.46 15.89 -5.51
C LYS A 109 -23.54 15.21 -6.89
N GLU A 110 -22.65 15.60 -7.80
CA GLU A 110 -22.59 15.01 -9.15
C GLU A 110 -22.11 13.57 -9.13
N LEU A 111 -21.12 13.23 -8.30
CA LEU A 111 -20.38 11.96 -8.38
C LEU A 111 -20.68 11.01 -7.22
N PHE A 112 -21.24 11.49 -6.10
CA PHE A 112 -21.54 10.70 -4.92
C PHE A 112 -23.05 10.53 -4.73
N GLN A 113 -23.41 9.55 -3.93
CA GLN A 113 -24.78 9.25 -3.52
C GLN A 113 -24.84 8.89 -2.04
N HIS A 114 -26.06 9.02 -1.49
CA HIS A 114 -26.33 8.43 -0.19
C HIS A 114 -26.30 6.90 -0.31
N ALA A 115 -25.52 6.24 0.52
CA ALA A 115 -25.32 4.81 0.43
C ALA A 115 -25.55 4.14 1.79
N ILE A 116 -26.19 2.97 1.76
CA ILE A 116 -26.32 2.09 2.91
C ILE A 116 -25.54 0.83 2.59
N ARG A 117 -24.37 0.69 3.21
CA ARG A 117 -23.62 -0.57 3.23
C ARG A 117 -24.29 -1.48 4.25
N HIS A 118 -24.50 -2.73 3.90
CA HIS A 118 -25.05 -3.71 4.80
C HIS A 118 -24.21 -4.99 4.83
N GLN A 119 -24.03 -5.49 6.04
CA GLN A 119 -23.31 -6.71 6.31
C GLN A 119 -24.22 -7.67 7.08
N HIS A 120 -24.24 -8.92 6.66
CA HIS A 120 -25.01 -9.99 7.27
C HIS A 120 -24.05 -11.10 7.67
N THR A 121 -24.07 -11.47 8.94
CA THR A 121 -23.24 -12.55 9.47
C THR A 121 -24.12 -13.60 10.13
N LEU A 122 -23.98 -14.84 9.69
CA LEU A 122 -24.64 -16.00 10.25
C LEU A 122 -23.55 -16.87 10.90
N THR A 123 -23.71 -17.19 12.17
CA THR A 123 -22.74 -17.95 12.92
C THR A 123 -23.39 -19.16 13.57
N PHE A 124 -22.77 -20.31 13.41
CA PHE A 124 -23.12 -21.52 14.13
C PHE A 124 -21.94 -21.99 14.95
N SER A 125 -22.17 -22.31 16.21
CA SER A 125 -21.16 -22.93 17.06
C SER A 125 -21.76 -24.03 17.92
N THR A 126 -21.06 -25.14 18.04
CA THR A 126 -21.44 -26.28 18.89
C THR A 126 -20.18 -26.91 19.47
N GLY A 127 -20.31 -27.46 20.67
CA GLY A 127 -19.18 -28.07 21.35
C GLY A 127 -19.57 -29.24 22.25
N THR A 128 -18.75 -30.28 22.21
CA THR A 128 -18.73 -31.41 23.14
C THR A 128 -17.39 -31.47 23.87
N GLN A 129 -17.23 -32.40 24.80
CA GLN A 129 -15.90 -32.63 25.42
C GLN A 129 -14.84 -33.05 24.43
N LYS A 130 -15.22 -33.73 23.32
CA LYS A 130 -14.32 -34.31 22.34
C LYS A 130 -14.18 -33.49 21.03
N ALA A 131 -15.15 -32.61 20.76
CA ALA A 131 -15.15 -31.87 19.50
C ALA A 131 -15.80 -30.51 19.65
N ASN A 132 -15.23 -29.50 19.04
CA ASN A 132 -15.81 -28.14 18.92
C ASN A 132 -15.85 -27.75 17.46
N TYR A 133 -16.99 -27.19 17.05
CA TYR A 133 -17.19 -26.71 15.69
C TYR A 133 -17.64 -25.25 15.72
N TYR A 134 -17.13 -24.50 14.78
CA TYR A 134 -17.56 -23.13 14.51
C TYR A 134 -17.67 -22.96 13.00
N ALA A 135 -18.78 -22.45 12.53
CA ALA A 135 -18.98 -22.06 11.14
C ALA A 135 -19.57 -20.67 11.07
N SER A 136 -19.13 -19.84 10.14
CA SER A 136 -19.75 -18.55 9.86
C SER A 136 -19.81 -18.27 8.37
N LEU A 137 -20.95 -17.68 7.95
CA LEU A 137 -21.18 -17.11 6.64
C LEU A 137 -21.32 -15.61 6.80
N ASN A 138 -20.60 -14.85 5.98
CA ASN A 138 -20.68 -13.41 5.95
C ASN A 138 -20.94 -12.93 4.52
N ALA A 139 -21.90 -12.01 4.37
CA ALA A 139 -22.16 -11.27 3.14
C ALA A 139 -22.02 -9.78 3.43
N ASN A 140 -21.08 -9.12 2.75
CA ASN A 140 -20.87 -7.68 2.82
C ASN A 140 -21.22 -7.08 1.45
N LEU A 141 -22.26 -6.25 1.44
CA LEU A 141 -22.84 -5.67 0.23
C LEU A 141 -22.76 -4.14 0.33
N ASP A 142 -22.00 -3.55 -0.56
CA ASP A 142 -21.82 -2.11 -0.64
C ASP A 142 -22.27 -1.62 -2.01
N PRO A 143 -23.40 -0.89 -2.09
CA PRO A 143 -23.91 -0.35 -3.34
C PRO A 143 -23.04 0.79 -3.90
N GLY A 144 -22.00 1.20 -3.16
CA GLY A 144 -21.10 2.27 -3.52
C GLY A 144 -21.52 3.64 -2.98
N TRP A 145 -20.57 4.32 -2.38
CA TRP A 145 -20.70 5.72 -2.00
C TRP A 145 -20.55 6.63 -3.23
N ASN A 146 -19.69 6.24 -4.15
CA ASN A 146 -19.58 6.81 -5.48
C ASN A 146 -20.65 6.21 -6.39
N LYS A 147 -21.26 7.00 -7.26
CA LYS A 147 -22.40 6.58 -8.11
C LYS A 147 -22.06 5.42 -9.07
N TYR A 148 -20.79 5.27 -9.44
CA TYR A 148 -20.32 4.31 -10.43
C TYR A 148 -19.46 3.20 -9.81
N GLU A 149 -19.64 2.96 -8.50
CA GLU A 149 -18.86 1.95 -7.79
C GLU A 149 -19.79 1.04 -6.98
N ASN A 150 -19.44 -0.22 -6.86
CA ASN A 150 -20.07 -1.16 -5.94
C ASN A 150 -19.12 -2.28 -5.56
N SER A 151 -19.37 -2.92 -4.42
CA SER A 151 -18.63 -4.11 -4.03
C SER A 151 -19.51 -5.12 -3.30
N GLN A 152 -19.20 -6.39 -3.51
CA GLN A 152 -19.85 -7.52 -2.86
C GLN A 152 -18.78 -8.52 -2.43
N THR A 153 -18.84 -8.94 -1.17
CA THR A 153 -17.91 -9.94 -0.65
C THR A 153 -18.67 -10.97 0.17
N TYR A 154 -18.47 -12.22 -0.14
CA TYR A 154 -19.00 -13.38 0.58
C TYR A 154 -17.83 -14.11 1.20
N SER A 155 -17.95 -14.50 2.47
CA SER A 155 -16.92 -15.28 3.13
C SER A 155 -17.52 -16.39 3.98
N PHE A 156 -16.80 -17.50 4.01
CA PHE A 156 -17.10 -18.66 4.84
C PHE A 156 -15.90 -18.97 5.71
N ASN A 157 -16.13 -19.18 7.01
CA ASN A 157 -15.11 -19.65 7.94
C ASN A 157 -15.62 -20.94 8.58
N PHE A 158 -14.72 -21.90 8.68
CA PHE A 158 -14.96 -23.15 9.38
C PHE A 158 -13.78 -23.50 10.26
N ASN A 159 -14.05 -23.75 11.54
CA ASN A 159 -13.07 -24.18 12.52
C ASN A 159 -13.59 -25.44 13.22
N ALA A 160 -12.73 -26.43 13.34
CA ALA A 160 -13.03 -27.65 14.06
C ALA A 160 -11.82 -28.07 14.91
N ASP A 161 -12.07 -28.44 16.16
CA ASP A 161 -11.09 -29.01 17.08
C ASP A 161 -11.60 -30.37 17.56
N PHE A 162 -10.81 -31.43 17.39
CA PHE A 162 -11.12 -32.80 17.77
C PHE A 162 -10.13 -33.30 18.80
N ARG A 163 -10.61 -34.01 19.82
CA ARG A 163 -9.82 -34.67 20.85
C ARG A 163 -10.26 -36.14 20.98
N PRO A 164 -9.99 -36.97 19.97
CA PRO A 164 -10.52 -38.36 19.93
C PRO A 164 -9.87 -39.24 20.98
N PHE A 165 -8.60 -39.00 21.32
CA PHE A 165 -7.79 -39.82 22.25
C PHE A 165 -7.15 -38.91 23.28
N LYS A 166 -6.81 -39.50 24.45
CA LYS A 166 -6.06 -38.80 25.48
C LYS A 166 -4.67 -38.37 24.95
N GLY A 167 -4.35 -37.08 25.12
CA GLY A 167 -3.10 -36.50 24.67
C GLY A 167 -3.05 -36.13 23.18
N TRP A 168 -4.10 -36.38 22.40
CA TRP A 168 -4.15 -35.99 20.98
C TRP A 168 -5.20 -34.95 20.72
N SER A 169 -4.84 -33.92 19.95
CA SER A 169 -5.78 -32.97 19.38
C SER A 169 -5.50 -32.67 17.91
N PHE A 170 -6.56 -32.53 17.15
CA PHE A 170 -6.53 -32.22 15.72
C PHE A 170 -7.33 -30.92 15.53
N GLY A 171 -6.76 -29.98 14.81
CA GLY A 171 -7.41 -28.72 14.48
C GLY A 171 -7.50 -28.52 12.98
N ILE A 172 -8.65 -28.06 12.50
CA ILE A 172 -8.84 -27.60 11.12
C ILE A 172 -9.33 -26.16 11.19
N ARG A 173 -8.71 -25.30 10.38
CA ARG A 173 -9.13 -23.90 10.17
C ARG A 173 -9.25 -23.68 8.68
N SER A 174 -10.39 -23.21 8.25
CA SER A 174 -10.65 -22.91 6.84
C SER A 174 -11.31 -21.57 6.71
N THR A 175 -10.83 -20.77 5.76
CA THR A 175 -11.47 -19.52 5.35
C THR A 175 -11.52 -19.50 3.84
N ALA A 176 -12.72 -19.30 3.28
CA ALA A 176 -12.91 -19.07 1.87
C ALA A 176 -13.62 -17.72 1.68
N SER A 177 -13.24 -16.95 0.69
CA SER A 177 -13.95 -15.72 0.32
C SER A 177 -13.97 -15.52 -1.18
N TYR A 178 -15.05 -14.90 -1.64
CA TYR A 178 -15.22 -14.47 -3.01
C TYR A 178 -15.74 -13.03 -3.02
N GLY A 179 -15.04 -12.17 -3.74
CA GLY A 179 -15.37 -10.75 -3.86
C GLY A 179 -15.50 -10.31 -5.31
N LYS A 180 -16.40 -9.37 -5.54
CA LYS A 180 -16.51 -8.58 -6.78
C LYS A 180 -16.49 -7.11 -6.43
N VAL A 181 -15.72 -6.34 -7.20
CA VAL A 181 -15.67 -4.88 -7.06
C VAL A 181 -15.75 -4.27 -8.45
N HIS A 182 -16.63 -3.31 -8.62
CA HIS A 182 -16.78 -2.50 -9.82
C HIS A 182 -16.53 -1.03 -9.50
N TYR A 183 -15.72 -0.33 -10.31
CA TYR A 183 -15.43 1.09 -10.15
C TYR A 183 -14.89 1.72 -11.44
N GLY A 184 -14.77 3.05 -11.47
CA GLY A 184 -14.16 3.77 -12.58
C GLY A 184 -12.71 3.33 -12.81
N GLY A 185 -12.30 3.15 -14.06
CA GLY A 185 -10.98 2.63 -14.42
C GLY A 185 -9.83 3.55 -14.01
N ASP A 186 -9.56 4.55 -14.82
CA ASP A 186 -8.47 5.50 -14.55
C ASP A 186 -8.92 6.67 -13.67
N TRP A 187 -10.21 6.90 -13.57
CA TRP A 187 -10.81 8.03 -12.86
C TRP A 187 -11.49 7.60 -11.58
N ARG A 188 -11.22 8.34 -10.51
CA ARG A 188 -11.79 8.08 -9.17
C ARG A 188 -12.58 9.30 -8.72
N PRO A 189 -13.90 9.18 -8.47
CA PRO A 189 -14.71 10.25 -7.92
C PRO A 189 -14.14 10.89 -6.65
N GLY A 190 -13.58 10.07 -5.75
CA GLY A 190 -12.97 10.53 -4.52
C GLY A 190 -11.74 11.42 -4.70
N ASN A 191 -10.98 11.24 -5.78
CA ASN A 191 -9.84 12.09 -6.12
C ASN A 191 -10.27 13.29 -6.97
N TYR A 192 -11.23 13.09 -7.86
CA TYR A 192 -11.68 14.13 -8.79
C TYR A 192 -12.49 15.23 -8.09
N ALA A 193 -13.48 14.89 -7.28
CA ALA A 193 -14.39 15.86 -6.67
C ALA A 193 -13.69 16.95 -5.81
N PRO A 194 -12.66 16.64 -4.99
CA PRO A 194 -11.95 17.68 -4.24
C PRO A 194 -10.96 18.50 -5.09
N THR A 195 -10.55 18.03 -6.26
CA THR A 195 -9.52 18.70 -7.09
C THR A 195 -10.08 19.37 -8.34
N ALA A 196 -11.24 18.94 -8.82
CA ALA A 196 -11.86 19.50 -10.01
C ALA A 196 -12.33 20.95 -9.80
N SER A 197 -12.10 21.79 -10.81
CA SER A 197 -12.54 23.17 -10.76
C SER A 197 -14.07 23.27 -10.69
N ARG A 198 -14.55 24.10 -9.77
CA ARG A 198 -15.99 24.36 -9.57
C ARG A 198 -16.58 25.29 -10.61
N THR A 199 -15.75 25.82 -11.52
CA THR A 199 -16.14 26.63 -12.68
C THR A 199 -16.62 25.78 -13.86
N LEU A 200 -16.28 24.47 -13.87
CA LEU A 200 -16.64 23.56 -14.95
C LEU A 200 -18.11 23.12 -14.88
N ASP A 201 -18.72 22.94 -16.05
CA ASP A 201 -20.07 22.42 -16.20
C ASP A 201 -20.02 20.88 -16.25
N PRO A 202 -20.73 20.16 -15.36
CA PRO A 202 -20.70 18.70 -15.33
C PRO A 202 -21.34 18.04 -16.56
N ASN A 203 -22.01 18.79 -17.42
CA ASN A 203 -22.69 18.30 -18.63
C ASN A 203 -21.98 18.67 -19.93
N VAL A 204 -20.83 19.36 -19.84
CA VAL A 204 -20.07 19.83 -21.00
C VAL A 204 -18.79 18.98 -21.14
N PHE A 205 -18.39 18.67 -22.37
CA PHE A 205 -17.09 18.09 -22.66
C PHE A 205 -16.04 19.18 -22.78
N TYR A 206 -14.99 19.03 -22.01
CA TYR A 206 -13.77 19.83 -22.08
C TYR A 206 -12.70 19.06 -22.83
N ALA A 207 -11.52 19.61 -23.00
CA ALA A 207 -10.39 18.88 -23.59
C ALA A 207 -9.51 18.31 -22.49
N TYR A 208 -9.15 17.05 -22.61
CA TYR A 208 -8.13 16.37 -21.81
C TYR A 208 -7.31 15.49 -22.75
N ASP A 209 -5.99 15.58 -22.68
CA ASP A 209 -5.08 14.78 -23.51
C ASP A 209 -5.48 14.82 -25.01
N TYR A 210 -5.74 16.01 -25.53
CA TYR A 210 -6.13 16.31 -26.92
C TYR A 210 -7.53 15.83 -27.36
N THR A 211 -8.32 15.20 -26.49
CA THR A 211 -9.63 14.67 -26.84
C THR A 211 -10.73 15.19 -25.92
N PRO A 212 -12.00 15.07 -26.29
CA PRO A 212 -13.12 15.43 -25.44
C PRO A 212 -13.11 14.63 -24.12
N PHE A 213 -13.38 15.32 -23.03
CA PHE A 213 -13.41 14.73 -21.70
C PHE A 213 -14.60 15.24 -20.89
N ASN A 214 -15.34 14.32 -20.29
CA ASN A 214 -16.33 14.60 -19.26
C ASN A 214 -16.27 13.48 -18.23
N ILE A 215 -16.06 13.81 -16.95
CA ILE A 215 -15.88 12.81 -15.89
C ILE A 215 -17.05 11.82 -15.77
N LYS A 216 -18.30 12.29 -15.92
CA LYS A 216 -19.48 11.40 -15.83
C LYS A 216 -19.54 10.44 -17.00
N HIS A 217 -19.11 10.88 -18.17
CA HIS A 217 -18.97 10.03 -19.35
C HIS A 217 -17.83 9.02 -19.16
N GLU A 218 -16.66 9.48 -18.73
CA GLU A 218 -15.51 8.61 -18.47
C GLU A 218 -15.82 7.50 -17.45
N LEU A 219 -16.54 7.79 -16.37
CA LEU A 219 -16.91 6.78 -15.37
C LEU A 219 -17.85 5.69 -15.91
N GLN A 220 -18.47 5.88 -17.08
CA GLN A 220 -19.30 4.90 -17.75
C GLN A 220 -18.54 4.12 -18.84
N HIS A 221 -17.56 4.76 -19.49
CA HIS A 221 -16.82 4.23 -20.64
C HIS A 221 -15.40 3.79 -20.33
N ASN A 222 -14.94 4.03 -19.09
CA ASN A 222 -13.64 3.63 -18.58
C ASN A 222 -13.87 3.01 -17.21
N THR A 223 -14.07 1.70 -17.19
CA THR A 223 -14.50 0.95 -16.01
C THR A 223 -13.48 -0.12 -15.62
N ARG A 224 -13.50 -0.54 -14.38
CA ARG A 224 -12.66 -1.60 -13.85
C ARG A 224 -13.45 -2.56 -12.98
N ASP A 225 -13.33 -3.83 -13.29
CA ASP A 225 -13.92 -4.93 -12.55
C ASP A 225 -12.85 -5.83 -11.97
N TYR A 226 -12.97 -6.15 -10.67
CA TYR A 226 -12.15 -7.16 -10.02
C TYR A 226 -13.00 -8.29 -9.47
N LYS A 227 -12.51 -9.51 -9.63
CA LYS A 227 -12.99 -10.71 -8.96
C LYS A 227 -11.83 -11.28 -8.16
N THR A 228 -12.05 -11.57 -6.89
CA THR A 228 -11.03 -12.13 -6.02
C THR A 228 -11.58 -13.35 -5.31
N ALA A 229 -10.90 -14.49 -5.45
CA ALA A 229 -11.18 -15.70 -4.70
C ALA A 229 -9.99 -15.97 -3.75
N ASN A 230 -10.27 -16.20 -2.47
CA ASN A 230 -9.26 -16.57 -1.50
C ASN A 230 -9.67 -17.87 -0.81
N LEU A 231 -8.70 -18.75 -0.59
CA LEU A 231 -8.83 -19.96 0.20
C LEU A 231 -7.65 -20.05 1.16
N SER A 232 -7.92 -20.27 2.43
CA SER A 232 -6.91 -20.61 3.43
C SER A 232 -7.36 -21.86 4.15
N LEU A 233 -6.50 -22.87 4.15
CA LEU A 233 -6.68 -24.13 4.87
C LEU A 233 -5.51 -24.34 5.80
N GLN A 234 -5.77 -24.69 7.03
CA GLN A 234 -4.75 -25.03 8.02
C GLN A 234 -5.18 -26.28 8.77
N ALA A 235 -4.28 -27.24 8.88
CA ALA A 235 -4.43 -28.43 9.73
C ALA A 235 -3.36 -28.42 10.80
N THR A 236 -3.73 -28.76 12.02
CA THR A 236 -2.82 -28.90 13.16
C THR A 236 -3.02 -30.27 13.82
N ILE A 237 -1.91 -30.86 14.24
CA ILE A 237 -1.89 -32.07 15.03
C ILE A 237 -1.03 -31.78 16.26
N ASP A 238 -1.61 -31.94 17.45
CA ASP A 238 -0.89 -31.86 18.71
C ASP A 238 -0.90 -33.21 19.40
N TRP A 239 0.26 -33.63 19.85
CA TRP A 239 0.44 -34.85 20.67
C TRP A 239 1.15 -34.51 21.97
N GLN A 240 0.50 -34.83 23.06
CA GLN A 240 1.03 -34.63 24.41
C GLN A 240 1.34 -35.99 25.06
N PRO A 241 2.56 -36.59 24.83
CA PRO A 241 2.95 -37.88 25.37
C PRO A 241 3.05 -37.88 26.90
N ILE A 242 3.49 -36.76 27.47
CA ILE A 242 3.55 -36.52 28.92
C ILE A 242 3.01 -35.12 29.21
N THR A 243 2.65 -34.83 30.43
CA THR A 243 2.04 -33.56 30.85
C THR A 243 2.93 -32.36 30.53
N GLN A 244 4.22 -32.50 30.54
CA GLN A 244 5.22 -31.46 30.32
C GLN A 244 5.53 -31.22 28.83
N LEU A 245 5.39 -32.26 27.98
CA LEU A 245 5.82 -32.18 26.58
C LEU A 245 4.63 -32.24 25.62
N ARG A 246 4.53 -31.25 24.73
CA ARG A 246 3.60 -31.25 23.59
C ARG A 246 4.39 -31.12 22.28
N LEU A 247 4.16 -32.05 21.37
CA LEU A 247 4.66 -31.99 20.00
C LEU A 247 3.54 -31.50 19.08
N SER A 248 3.83 -30.53 18.26
CA SER A 248 2.85 -29.89 17.34
C SER A 248 3.35 -29.96 15.91
N ALA A 249 2.49 -30.40 15.00
CA ALA A 249 2.69 -30.30 13.55
C ALA A 249 1.60 -29.42 12.96
N LEU A 250 1.96 -28.53 12.03
CA LEU A 250 1.05 -27.67 11.31
C LEU A 250 1.37 -27.71 9.82
N GLY A 251 0.34 -27.87 9.00
CA GLY A 251 0.39 -27.66 7.56
C GLY A 251 -0.65 -26.62 7.16
N ALA A 252 -0.29 -25.66 6.29
CA ALA A 252 -1.22 -24.68 5.79
C ALA A 252 -1.04 -24.45 4.29
N LEU A 253 -2.16 -24.17 3.62
CA LEU A 253 -2.27 -23.74 2.24
C LEU A 253 -3.01 -22.40 2.20
N ARG A 254 -2.46 -21.42 1.48
CA ARG A 254 -3.17 -20.19 1.10
C ARG A 254 -3.15 -20.08 -0.41
N TYR A 255 -4.32 -19.84 -0.97
CA TYR A 255 -4.52 -19.61 -2.39
C TYR A 255 -5.30 -18.33 -2.59
N ARG A 256 -4.83 -17.47 -3.46
CA ARG A 256 -5.52 -16.26 -3.90
C ARG A 256 -5.47 -16.21 -5.41
N ASP A 257 -6.63 -16.00 -6.01
CA ASP A 257 -6.79 -15.71 -7.42
C ASP A 257 -7.52 -14.38 -7.56
N GLN A 258 -6.89 -13.42 -8.22
CA GLN A 258 -7.47 -12.12 -8.49
C GLN A 258 -7.41 -11.86 -9.98
N TYR A 259 -8.56 -11.80 -10.60
CA TYR A 259 -8.72 -11.41 -11.98
C TYR A 259 -9.33 -10.01 -12.08
N GLY A 260 -8.62 -9.11 -12.76
CA GLY A 260 -9.02 -7.73 -13.00
C GLY A 260 -9.16 -7.44 -14.48
N VAL A 261 -10.17 -6.66 -14.85
CA VAL A 261 -10.35 -6.15 -16.20
C VAL A 261 -10.59 -4.65 -16.13
N THR A 262 -9.83 -3.89 -16.90
CA THR A 262 -10.10 -2.47 -17.16
C THR A 262 -10.53 -2.33 -18.60
N ASP A 263 -11.74 -1.88 -18.81
CA ASP A 263 -12.32 -1.61 -20.11
C ASP A 263 -12.37 -0.10 -20.36
N ARG A 264 -11.63 0.35 -21.36
CA ARG A 264 -11.68 1.69 -21.93
C ARG A 264 -12.30 1.55 -23.30
N ASP A 265 -13.61 1.68 -23.38
CA ASP A 265 -14.31 1.46 -24.62
C ASP A 265 -14.01 2.52 -25.68
N GLU A 266 -14.60 2.37 -26.87
CA GLU A 266 -14.35 3.23 -28.01
C GLU A 266 -14.74 4.72 -27.81
N HIS A 267 -15.55 5.02 -26.79
CA HIS A 267 -16.02 6.36 -26.45
C HIS A 267 -15.21 7.00 -25.32
N SER A 268 -14.32 6.25 -24.67
CA SER A 268 -13.47 6.77 -23.60
C SER A 268 -12.41 7.75 -24.15
N ASN A 269 -12.11 8.79 -23.40
CA ASN A 269 -10.99 9.70 -23.69
C ASN A 269 -9.69 8.93 -23.95
N ALA A 270 -9.40 7.90 -23.12
CA ALA A 270 -8.21 7.08 -23.24
C ALA A 270 -8.10 6.28 -24.55
N ALA A 271 -9.22 5.96 -25.21
CA ALA A 271 -9.23 5.31 -26.51
C ALA A 271 -9.20 6.33 -27.67
N GLU A 272 -9.85 7.45 -27.50
CA GLU A 272 -9.95 8.47 -28.54
C GLU A 272 -8.61 9.15 -28.87
N VAL A 273 -7.68 9.26 -27.92
CA VAL A 273 -6.34 9.85 -28.14
C VAL A 273 -5.56 9.16 -29.25
N TYR A 274 -5.80 7.86 -29.53
CA TYR A 274 -5.11 7.09 -30.57
C TYR A 274 -5.60 7.38 -32.00
N ARG A 275 -6.70 8.11 -32.16
CA ARG A 275 -7.33 8.42 -33.46
C ARG A 275 -7.61 9.88 -33.70
N ASN A 276 -7.43 10.75 -32.70
CA ASN A 276 -7.74 12.17 -32.83
C ASN A 276 -6.68 12.90 -33.65
N ILE A 277 -7.09 13.34 -34.86
CA ILE A 277 -6.26 14.13 -35.77
C ILE A 277 -6.96 15.44 -36.18
N SER A 278 -7.92 15.89 -35.40
CA SER A 278 -8.82 16.99 -35.75
C SER A 278 -8.13 18.33 -36.05
N LYS A 279 -6.98 18.60 -35.44
CA LYS A 279 -6.21 19.85 -35.64
C LYS A 279 -4.74 19.55 -35.92
N SER A 280 -4.09 20.40 -36.75
CA SER A 280 -2.70 20.20 -37.15
C SER A 280 -1.71 20.24 -35.97
N ILE A 281 -1.93 21.13 -35.00
CA ILE A 281 -1.10 21.25 -33.78
C ILE A 281 -1.23 19.98 -32.91
N ILE A 282 -2.46 19.51 -32.68
CA ILE A 282 -2.71 18.27 -31.94
C ILE A 282 -2.07 17.09 -32.68
N ARG A 283 -2.27 17.00 -33.98
CA ARG A 283 -1.73 15.93 -34.82
C ARG A 283 -0.21 15.88 -34.78
N SER A 284 0.48 17.02 -34.84
CA SER A 284 1.95 17.04 -34.85
C SER A 284 2.59 16.74 -33.51
N ASN A 285 1.89 17.03 -32.41
CA ASN A 285 2.42 16.90 -31.04
C ASN A 285 1.90 15.66 -30.30
N SER A 286 0.91 14.94 -30.85
CA SER A 286 0.35 13.75 -30.16
C SER A 286 1.31 12.59 -30.12
N ASP A 287 1.63 12.16 -28.93
CA ASP A 287 2.43 10.97 -28.67
C ASP A 287 1.68 9.66 -28.93
N TYR A 288 0.38 9.69 -29.10
CA TYR A 288 -0.44 8.51 -29.35
C TYR A 288 -0.50 8.09 -30.82
N LEU A 289 -0.17 9.02 -31.74
CA LEU A 289 -0.11 8.75 -33.17
C LEU A 289 1.27 8.24 -33.59
N TYR A 290 1.31 7.43 -34.63
CA TYR A 290 2.55 6.93 -35.17
C TYR A 290 3.24 7.99 -36.06
N LYS A 291 4.53 8.21 -35.83
CA LYS A 291 5.39 9.04 -36.66
C LYS A 291 6.66 8.26 -37.00
N PRO A 292 7.01 8.14 -38.30
CA PRO A 292 8.26 7.50 -38.70
C PRO A 292 9.47 8.18 -38.03
N LEU A 293 10.41 7.39 -37.52
CA LEU A 293 11.64 7.92 -36.87
C LEU A 293 12.63 8.53 -37.88
N ASP A 294 12.60 8.04 -39.11
CA ASP A 294 13.45 8.43 -40.21
C ASP A 294 12.96 9.67 -41.00
N ASP A 295 11.69 10.06 -40.80
CA ASP A 295 11.10 11.24 -41.40
C ASP A 295 10.39 12.13 -40.36
N PRO A 296 11.09 13.08 -39.76
CA PRO A 296 10.51 14.02 -38.81
C PRO A 296 9.41 14.91 -39.40
N THR A 297 9.31 15.01 -40.73
CA THR A 297 8.32 15.84 -41.43
C THR A 297 7.06 15.06 -41.79
N ALA A 298 7.08 13.75 -41.65
CA ALA A 298 5.91 12.90 -41.95
C ALA A 298 4.71 13.28 -41.07
N LEU A 299 3.54 13.26 -41.69
CA LEU A 299 2.30 13.45 -40.96
C LEU A 299 2.02 12.24 -40.06
N PRO A 300 1.74 12.47 -38.76
CA PRO A 300 1.36 11.39 -37.85
C PRO A 300 0.14 10.61 -38.36
N GLN A 301 0.18 9.31 -38.16
CA GLN A 301 -0.83 8.35 -38.63
C GLN A 301 -1.64 7.78 -37.45
N ILE A 302 -2.92 7.53 -37.69
CA ILE A 302 -3.81 6.84 -36.76
C ILE A 302 -3.37 5.40 -36.61
N VAL A 303 -3.21 4.94 -35.38
CA VAL A 303 -2.78 3.56 -35.07
C VAL A 303 -3.93 2.66 -34.56
N MET A 304 -5.02 3.25 -34.08
CA MET A 304 -6.21 2.54 -33.61
C MET A 304 -7.45 3.26 -34.15
N PRO A 305 -7.86 3.00 -35.40
CA PRO A 305 -8.96 3.72 -36.04
C PRO A 305 -10.33 3.45 -35.40
N TYR A 306 -10.52 2.27 -34.82
CA TYR A 306 -11.76 1.83 -34.19
C TYR A 306 -11.48 1.09 -32.88
N GLY A 307 -12.55 0.97 -32.06
CA GLY A 307 -12.51 0.22 -30.82
C GLY A 307 -11.81 0.93 -29.66
N GLY A 308 -11.77 0.27 -28.55
CA GLY A 308 -11.16 0.71 -27.30
C GLY A 308 -9.99 -0.17 -26.88
N ILE A 309 -9.67 -0.12 -25.59
CA ILE A 309 -8.55 -0.84 -24.98
C ILE A 309 -9.09 -1.66 -23.82
N ARG A 310 -8.74 -2.95 -23.80
CA ARG A 310 -9.03 -3.83 -22.68
C ARG A 310 -7.74 -4.28 -22.03
N ASN A 311 -7.53 -3.86 -20.77
CA ASN A 311 -6.46 -4.40 -19.94
C ASN A 311 -7.02 -5.54 -19.10
N SER A 312 -6.41 -6.71 -19.16
CA SER A 312 -6.67 -7.84 -18.27
C SER A 312 -5.47 -8.10 -17.38
N GLN A 313 -5.70 -8.33 -16.10
CA GLN A 313 -4.67 -8.66 -15.13
C GLN A 313 -5.09 -9.91 -14.35
N ASN A 314 -4.18 -10.85 -14.24
CA ASN A 314 -4.33 -12.05 -13.44
C ASN A 314 -3.22 -12.13 -12.40
N ILE A 315 -3.59 -12.23 -11.11
CA ILE A 315 -2.65 -12.37 -10.00
C ILE A 315 -3.00 -13.65 -9.26
N ILE A 316 -2.06 -14.59 -9.22
CA ILE A 316 -2.20 -15.84 -8.49
C ILE A 316 -1.11 -15.90 -7.41
N ASP A 317 -1.54 -16.06 -6.17
CA ASP A 317 -0.68 -16.28 -5.01
C ASP A 317 -0.96 -17.67 -4.42
N GLU A 318 0.07 -18.49 -4.31
CA GLU A 318 0.02 -19.79 -3.66
C GLU A 318 1.07 -19.82 -2.55
N ARG A 319 0.67 -20.20 -1.34
CA ARG A 319 1.62 -20.36 -0.23
C ARG A 319 1.36 -21.64 0.54
N TYR A 320 2.41 -22.37 0.77
CA TYR A 320 2.47 -23.57 1.56
C TYR A 320 3.34 -23.34 2.79
N ASP A 321 2.82 -23.60 3.98
CA ASP A 321 3.55 -23.49 5.24
C ASP A 321 3.57 -24.85 5.95
N GLY A 322 4.72 -25.25 6.47
CA GLY A 322 4.90 -26.41 7.30
C GLY A 322 5.64 -26.05 8.58
N GLN A 323 5.18 -26.54 9.73
CA GLN A 323 5.82 -26.31 11.02
C GLN A 323 5.83 -27.58 11.88
N LEU A 324 6.95 -27.84 12.54
CA LEU A 324 7.09 -28.85 13.58
C LEU A 324 7.64 -28.16 14.82
N LYS A 325 6.97 -28.33 15.98
CA LYS A 325 7.37 -27.68 17.23
C LYS A 325 7.25 -28.62 18.39
N ALA A 326 8.25 -28.57 19.30
CA ALA A 326 8.22 -29.18 20.59
C ALA A 326 8.09 -28.13 21.66
N HIS A 327 7.09 -28.24 22.54
CA HIS A 327 6.82 -27.37 23.65
C HIS A 327 7.02 -28.14 24.95
N TYR A 328 7.93 -27.68 25.80
CA TYR A 328 8.16 -28.23 27.12
C TYR A 328 7.75 -27.19 28.17
N ASN A 329 6.91 -27.58 29.13
CA ASN A 329 6.52 -26.73 30.25
C ASN A 329 6.54 -27.54 31.51
N ASP A 330 7.29 -27.10 32.50
CA ASP A 330 7.41 -27.76 33.78
C ASP A 330 7.53 -26.77 34.94
N THR A 331 7.04 -27.17 36.10
CA THR A 331 7.21 -26.44 37.34
C THR A 331 7.76 -27.42 38.38
N PHE A 332 8.92 -27.16 38.92
CA PHE A 332 9.65 -28.03 39.79
C PHE A 332 10.23 -27.27 41.02
N GLY A 333 10.79 -28.03 41.96
CA GLY A 333 11.15 -27.54 43.29
C GLY A 333 10.09 -27.92 44.33
N SER A 334 10.47 -27.92 45.60
CA SER A 334 9.60 -28.39 46.71
C SER A 334 8.31 -27.56 46.86
N ASN A 335 8.35 -26.27 46.46
CA ASN A 335 7.18 -25.35 46.51
C ASN A 335 6.89 -24.74 45.13
N GLY A 336 7.38 -25.36 44.03
CA GLY A 336 7.19 -24.83 42.70
C GLY A 336 8.01 -23.58 42.40
N GLU A 337 9.19 -23.47 43.00
CA GLU A 337 10.05 -22.27 42.87
C GLU A 337 10.56 -22.05 41.46
N HIS A 338 10.62 -23.09 40.66
CA HIS A 338 11.14 -23.06 39.30
C HIS A 338 10.03 -23.29 38.29
N SER A 339 9.88 -22.42 37.31
CA SER A 339 9.00 -22.61 36.16
C SER A 339 9.81 -22.47 34.88
N LEU A 340 9.78 -23.49 34.03
CA LEU A 340 10.47 -23.54 32.76
C LEU A 340 9.47 -23.75 31.64
N SER A 341 9.52 -22.88 30.64
CA SER A 341 8.83 -23.02 29.36
C SER A 341 9.86 -22.98 28.22
N ALA A 342 9.88 -23.97 27.38
CA ALA A 342 10.80 -24.01 26.24
C ALA A 342 10.06 -24.43 24.97
N VAL A 343 10.44 -23.84 23.85
CA VAL A 343 9.95 -24.21 22.52
C VAL A 343 11.13 -24.37 21.59
N ALA A 344 11.14 -25.46 20.82
CA ALA A 344 12.05 -25.65 19.69
C ALA A 344 11.24 -26.05 18.47
N GLY A 345 11.61 -25.56 17.29
CA GLY A 345 10.84 -25.83 16.09
C GLY A 345 11.58 -25.65 14.79
N LEU A 346 11.03 -26.27 13.76
CA LEU A 346 11.38 -26.14 12.36
C LEU A 346 10.18 -25.57 11.61
N GLU A 347 10.41 -24.55 10.79
CA GLU A 347 9.41 -23.94 9.94
C GLU A 347 9.92 -23.92 8.50
N VAL A 348 9.05 -24.23 7.54
CA VAL A 348 9.34 -24.17 6.11
C VAL A 348 8.19 -23.48 5.40
N PHE A 349 8.51 -22.73 4.35
CA PHE A 349 7.48 -22.19 3.47
C PHE A 349 7.93 -22.16 2.02
N GLU A 350 6.95 -22.22 1.12
CA GLU A 350 7.07 -21.92 -0.29
C GLU A 350 5.93 -20.99 -0.69
N GLU A 351 6.27 -19.89 -1.36
CA GLU A 351 5.32 -18.92 -1.89
C GLU A 351 5.61 -18.71 -3.37
N ARG A 352 4.57 -18.89 -4.17
CA ARG A 352 4.57 -18.65 -5.61
C ARG A 352 3.65 -17.47 -5.88
N HIS A 353 4.16 -16.51 -6.61
CA HIS A 353 3.39 -15.37 -7.07
C HIS A 353 3.50 -15.27 -8.58
N LEU A 354 2.37 -15.16 -9.27
CA LEU A 354 2.29 -14.90 -10.69
C LEU A 354 1.47 -13.64 -10.89
N ASN A 355 2.04 -12.65 -11.58
CA ASN A 355 1.33 -11.46 -12.03
C ASN A 355 1.47 -11.35 -13.53
N GLU A 356 0.35 -11.51 -14.23
CA GLU A 356 0.24 -11.40 -15.68
C GLU A 356 -0.69 -10.27 -16.02
N TRP A 357 -0.32 -9.45 -17.00
CA TRP A 357 -1.24 -8.49 -17.58
C TRP A 357 -1.06 -8.40 -19.09
N PHE A 358 -2.15 -8.07 -19.76
CA PHE A 358 -2.23 -7.95 -21.20
C PHE A 358 -3.16 -6.80 -21.60
N ASP A 359 -2.69 -5.96 -22.55
CA ASP A 359 -3.47 -4.90 -23.17
C ASP A 359 -3.91 -5.32 -24.57
N ALA A 360 -5.21 -5.48 -24.77
CA ALA A 360 -5.82 -5.67 -26.07
C ALA A 360 -6.28 -4.31 -26.61
N TYR A 361 -5.80 -3.95 -27.78
CA TYR A 361 -6.13 -2.70 -28.45
C TYR A 361 -7.11 -2.92 -29.60
N GLY A 362 -7.89 -1.88 -29.92
CA GLY A 362 -8.86 -1.89 -31.00
C GLY A 362 -10.05 -2.83 -30.74
N VAL A 363 -10.37 -3.05 -29.47
CA VAL A 363 -11.48 -3.92 -29.04
C VAL A 363 -12.80 -3.20 -29.29
N ASN A 364 -13.67 -3.79 -30.12
CA ASN A 364 -14.98 -3.24 -30.41
C ASN A 364 -16.03 -3.89 -29.50
N TYR A 365 -16.45 -3.16 -28.49
CA TYR A 365 -17.36 -3.65 -27.45
C TYR A 365 -18.77 -3.92 -28.00
N ASN A 366 -19.22 -3.13 -28.96
CA ASN A 366 -20.56 -3.26 -29.57
C ASN A 366 -20.66 -4.41 -30.58
N LEU A 367 -19.53 -4.91 -31.07
CA LEU A 367 -19.46 -6.01 -32.06
C LEU A 367 -18.93 -7.32 -31.45
N GLY A 368 -19.17 -7.57 -30.17
CA GLY A 368 -18.77 -8.81 -29.51
C GLY A 368 -17.28 -8.98 -29.36
N TYR A 369 -16.57 -7.91 -29.02
CA TYR A 369 -15.12 -7.91 -28.79
C TYR A 369 -14.26 -8.21 -30.01
N LEU A 370 -14.75 -7.96 -31.22
CA LEU A 370 -13.91 -8.00 -32.41
C LEU A 370 -12.78 -6.96 -32.27
N THR A 371 -11.58 -7.34 -32.71
CA THR A 371 -10.40 -6.47 -32.61
C THR A 371 -10.01 -5.92 -33.97
N THR A 372 -9.74 -4.63 -34.05
CA THR A 372 -9.26 -3.96 -35.27
C THR A 372 -8.13 -3.01 -34.91
N TYR A 373 -6.93 -3.26 -35.39
CA TYR A 373 -5.77 -2.41 -35.15
C TYR A 373 -4.87 -2.31 -36.37
N SER A 374 -4.12 -1.20 -36.46
CA SER A 374 -3.04 -1.07 -37.45
C SER A 374 -1.76 -1.74 -36.92
N PRO A 375 -0.99 -2.45 -37.75
CA PRO A 375 0.33 -2.94 -37.36
C PRO A 375 1.27 -1.83 -36.84
N LEU A 376 1.07 -0.59 -37.28
CA LEU A 376 1.80 0.60 -36.80
C LEU A 376 1.58 0.87 -35.31
N LEU A 377 0.52 0.37 -34.69
CA LEU A 377 0.31 0.48 -33.25
C LEU A 377 1.47 -0.17 -32.48
N PHE A 378 1.78 -1.42 -32.80
CA PHE A 378 2.86 -2.14 -32.10
C PHE A 378 4.23 -1.53 -32.39
N THR A 379 4.44 -1.01 -33.59
CA THR A 379 5.64 -0.23 -33.92
C THR A 379 5.73 1.03 -33.07
N ASN A 380 4.62 1.76 -32.91
CA ASN A 380 4.57 2.96 -32.05
C ASN A 380 4.82 2.64 -30.57
N LEU A 381 4.19 1.60 -30.04
CA LEU A 381 4.41 1.15 -28.66
C LEU A 381 5.86 0.76 -28.42
N ARG A 382 6.46 0.00 -29.34
CA ARG A 382 7.88 -0.38 -29.29
C ARG A 382 8.80 0.83 -29.32
N ASN A 383 8.59 1.76 -30.25
CA ASN A 383 9.43 2.97 -30.37
C ASN A 383 9.39 3.83 -29.10
N LYS A 384 8.32 3.74 -28.31
CA LYS A 384 8.14 4.45 -27.03
C LYS A 384 8.50 3.62 -25.81
N GLY A 385 9.05 2.41 -26.01
CA GLY A 385 9.40 1.50 -24.90
C GLY A 385 8.18 1.03 -24.09
N LYS A 386 6.96 1.13 -24.64
CA LYS A 386 5.75 0.68 -23.96
C LYS A 386 5.52 -0.81 -24.21
N GLN A 387 5.32 -1.55 -23.13
CA GLN A 387 4.90 -2.95 -23.17
C GLN A 387 3.38 -3.04 -23.24
N TYR A 388 2.87 -4.08 -23.87
CA TYR A 388 1.44 -4.39 -23.94
C TYR A 388 1.09 -5.73 -23.29
N TYR A 389 2.08 -6.43 -22.74
CA TYR A 389 1.91 -7.57 -21.84
C TYR A 389 3.10 -7.70 -20.91
N SER A 390 2.90 -8.38 -19.79
CA SER A 390 3.96 -8.74 -18.87
C SER A 390 3.60 -10.01 -18.12
N ILE A 391 4.60 -10.83 -17.83
CA ILE A 391 4.50 -12.05 -17.03
C ILE A 391 5.61 -12.01 -16.00
N HIS A 392 5.23 -11.93 -14.72
CA HIS A 392 6.16 -11.84 -13.59
C HIS A 392 5.92 -12.98 -12.60
N PRO A 393 6.55 -14.14 -12.80
CA PRO A 393 6.55 -15.19 -11.79
C PRO A 393 7.63 -14.90 -10.73
N THR A 394 7.30 -15.07 -9.46
CA THR A 394 8.28 -15.13 -8.37
C THR A 394 8.10 -16.38 -7.53
N LEU A 395 9.19 -16.86 -6.95
CA LEU A 395 9.21 -18.05 -6.11
C LEU A 395 10.07 -17.77 -4.88
N ASP A 396 9.40 -17.72 -3.73
CA ASP A 396 10.05 -17.50 -2.45
C ASP A 396 9.98 -18.76 -1.59
N ARG A 397 11.12 -19.15 -1.03
CA ARG A 397 11.27 -20.32 -0.16
C ARG A 397 12.07 -19.96 1.06
N GLY A 398 11.63 -20.48 2.18
CA GLY A 398 12.36 -20.28 3.42
C GLY A 398 12.34 -21.49 4.33
N VAL A 399 13.38 -21.56 5.15
CA VAL A 399 13.51 -22.54 6.24
C VAL A 399 14.00 -21.81 7.48
N SER A 400 13.39 -22.09 8.64
CA SER A 400 13.77 -21.47 9.90
C SER A 400 13.87 -22.49 11.01
N LEU A 401 14.92 -22.38 11.82
CA LEU A 401 15.01 -23.00 13.13
C LEU A 401 14.63 -21.95 14.17
N VAL A 402 13.73 -22.30 15.08
CA VAL A 402 13.27 -21.41 16.15
C VAL A 402 13.47 -22.04 17.51
N GLY A 403 13.88 -21.25 18.49
CA GLY A 403 14.02 -21.67 19.88
C GLY A 403 13.62 -20.52 20.80
N ASN A 404 12.82 -20.82 21.84
CA ASN A 404 12.48 -19.89 22.91
C ASN A 404 12.60 -20.60 24.24
N VAL A 405 13.16 -19.94 25.23
CA VAL A 405 13.22 -20.39 26.62
C VAL A 405 12.77 -19.27 27.53
N ASP A 406 11.91 -19.60 28.45
CA ASP A 406 11.42 -18.71 29.50
C ASP A 406 11.56 -19.43 30.83
N TYR A 407 12.35 -18.87 31.73
CA TYR A 407 12.58 -19.42 33.04
C TYR A 407 12.25 -18.42 34.14
N THR A 408 11.45 -18.84 35.10
CA THR A 408 11.05 -18.02 36.23
C THR A 408 11.47 -18.71 37.52
N LEU A 409 12.20 -17.98 38.36
CA LEU A 409 12.63 -18.41 39.68
C LEU A 409 11.85 -17.68 40.76
N LEU A 410 11.28 -18.41 41.72
CA LEU A 410 10.53 -17.89 42.86
C LEU A 410 9.37 -16.97 42.51
N GLY A 411 8.88 -17.01 41.26
CA GLY A 411 7.86 -16.11 40.76
C GLY A 411 8.32 -14.65 40.51
N ARG A 412 9.58 -14.30 40.84
CA ARG A 412 10.09 -12.90 40.82
C ARG A 412 11.21 -12.64 39.83
N TYR A 413 12.04 -13.62 39.54
CA TYR A 413 13.15 -13.46 38.59
C TYR A 413 12.82 -14.23 37.32
N ARG A 414 12.53 -13.54 36.23
CA ARG A 414 12.23 -14.16 34.94
C ARG A 414 13.36 -13.84 33.97
N VAL A 415 13.87 -14.84 33.30
CA VAL A 415 14.81 -14.72 32.18
C VAL A 415 14.18 -15.36 30.96
N ASN A 416 14.20 -14.65 29.84
CA ASN A 416 13.73 -15.17 28.56
C ASN A 416 14.82 -15.03 27.51
N ALA A 417 14.91 -16.01 26.61
CA ALA A 417 15.78 -15.99 25.46
C ALA A 417 15.04 -16.52 24.24
N SER A 418 15.19 -15.86 23.13
CA SER A 418 14.68 -16.31 21.84
C SER A 418 15.80 -16.34 20.80
N TYR A 419 15.75 -17.34 19.93
CA TYR A 419 16.68 -17.51 18.84
C TYR A 419 15.95 -18.01 17.60
N ARG A 420 16.21 -17.37 16.45
CA ARG A 420 15.71 -17.81 15.15
C ARG A 420 16.86 -17.76 14.15
N ARG A 421 17.02 -18.81 13.39
CA ARG A 421 17.93 -18.85 12.25
C ARG A 421 17.11 -19.09 11.01
N GLU A 422 16.97 -18.05 10.19
CA GLU A 422 16.16 -18.08 8.98
C GLU A 422 17.03 -18.06 7.74
N GLY A 423 16.68 -18.88 6.76
CA GLY A 423 17.29 -18.90 5.43
C GLY A 423 16.23 -18.76 4.35
N THR A 424 16.53 -17.95 3.32
CA THR A 424 15.66 -17.73 2.17
C THR A 424 16.45 -17.80 0.87
N ASN A 425 15.75 -18.07 -0.24
CA ASN A 425 16.33 -18.03 -1.59
C ASN A 425 16.50 -16.61 -2.14
N GLN A 426 15.98 -15.58 -1.45
CA GLN A 426 16.05 -14.19 -1.91
C GLN A 426 17.43 -13.57 -1.76
N PHE A 427 18.31 -14.13 -0.93
CA PHE A 427 19.66 -13.61 -0.71
C PHE A 427 20.75 -14.36 -1.45
N GLY A 428 21.93 -13.71 -1.50
CA GLY A 428 23.10 -14.15 -2.22
C GLY A 428 23.56 -15.58 -1.94
N ARG A 429 24.51 -16.06 -2.73
CA ARG A 429 24.96 -17.47 -2.70
C ARG A 429 25.76 -17.86 -1.45
N ALA A 430 26.38 -16.88 -0.77
CA ALA A 430 27.17 -17.17 0.42
C ALA A 430 26.31 -17.65 1.58
N ARG A 431 26.68 -18.78 2.16
CA ARG A 431 25.93 -19.46 3.24
C ARG A 431 25.77 -18.57 4.48
N THR A 432 26.80 -17.79 4.79
CA THR A 432 26.84 -16.86 5.92
C THR A 432 25.88 -15.67 5.77
N ILE A 433 25.57 -15.29 4.55
CA ILE A 433 24.66 -14.17 4.23
C ILE A 433 23.22 -14.66 4.15
N ARG A 434 23.03 -15.89 3.66
CA ARG A 434 21.70 -16.50 3.49
C ARG A 434 21.02 -16.87 4.79
N TYR A 435 21.81 -17.26 5.82
CA TYR A 435 21.31 -17.76 7.11
C TYR A 435 21.73 -16.85 8.24
N ILE A 436 20.91 -15.86 8.56
CA ILE A 436 21.19 -14.91 9.63
C ILE A 436 20.40 -15.28 10.87
N PRO A 437 21.06 -15.36 12.05
CA PRO A 437 20.37 -15.51 13.30
C PRO A 437 19.71 -14.19 13.72
N THR A 438 18.52 -14.25 14.25
CA THR A 438 17.91 -13.18 15.05
C THR A 438 17.73 -13.71 16.47
N TRP A 439 17.92 -12.87 17.46
CA TRP A 439 17.91 -13.30 18.85
C TRP A 439 17.53 -12.16 19.79
N ASN A 440 16.99 -12.53 20.93
CA ASN A 440 16.73 -11.61 22.03
C ASN A 440 16.95 -12.32 23.35
N VAL A 441 17.54 -11.62 24.33
CA VAL A 441 17.66 -12.05 25.72
C VAL A 441 17.09 -10.95 26.59
N GLY A 442 16.23 -11.32 27.54
CA GLY A 442 15.61 -10.40 28.47
C GLY A 442 15.55 -10.94 29.88
N GLY A 443 15.52 -10.03 30.84
CA GLY A 443 15.29 -10.32 32.24
C GLY A 443 14.19 -9.42 32.79
N ASN A 444 13.40 -9.94 33.70
CA ASN A 444 12.42 -9.17 34.47
C ASN A 444 12.58 -9.53 35.96
N TRP A 445 12.60 -8.50 36.79
CA TRP A 445 12.59 -8.62 38.23
C TRP A 445 11.30 -8.01 38.77
N SER A 446 10.47 -8.86 39.39
CA SER A 446 9.26 -8.44 40.12
C SER A 446 9.66 -8.08 41.53
N ILE A 447 10.04 -6.82 41.76
CA ILE A 447 10.57 -6.29 43.04
C ILE A 447 9.48 -6.31 44.10
N ASP A 448 8.24 -6.18 43.67
CA ASP A 448 7.04 -6.27 44.52
C ASP A 448 6.87 -7.62 45.23
N GLN A 449 7.51 -8.66 44.70
CA GLN A 449 7.49 -10.02 45.29
C GLN A 449 8.62 -10.25 46.31
N GLU A 450 9.43 -9.24 46.55
CA GLU A 450 10.55 -9.33 47.54
C GLU A 450 10.07 -9.15 48.96
N ALA A 451 10.71 -9.84 49.90
CA ALA A 451 10.33 -9.81 51.32
C ALA A 451 10.41 -8.43 51.98
N PHE A 452 11.20 -7.52 51.43
CA PHE A 452 11.33 -6.13 51.91
C PHE A 452 10.23 -5.19 51.38
N PHE A 453 9.54 -5.59 50.29
CA PHE A 453 8.61 -4.71 49.55
C PHE A 453 7.39 -4.25 50.38
N PRO A 454 6.71 -5.08 51.18
CA PRO A 454 5.52 -4.66 51.93
C PRO A 454 5.75 -3.46 52.85
N LYS A 455 7.00 -3.08 53.13
CA LYS A 455 7.39 -1.94 53.93
C LYS A 455 7.42 -0.62 53.14
N LEU A 456 7.31 -0.67 51.85
CA LEU A 456 7.43 0.48 50.91
C LEU A 456 6.07 1.12 50.61
N LYS A 457 5.19 1.33 51.57
CA LYS A 457 3.93 2.06 51.32
C LYS A 457 4.21 3.51 50.95
N PRO A 458 3.55 4.09 49.93
CA PRO A 458 2.30 3.66 49.24
C PRO A 458 2.53 2.85 47.92
N LEU A 459 3.70 2.27 47.72
CA LEU A 459 4.03 1.52 46.51
C LEU A 459 3.31 0.15 46.53
N SER A 460 2.50 -0.12 45.50
CA SER A 460 1.67 -1.33 45.40
C SER A 460 2.33 -2.41 44.53
N SER A 461 2.98 -2.01 43.48
CA SER A 461 3.74 -2.89 42.59
C SER A 461 5.01 -2.22 42.08
N LEU A 462 6.03 -3.00 41.81
CA LEU A 462 7.28 -2.53 41.20
C LEU A 462 7.95 -3.67 40.44
N SER A 463 8.19 -3.45 39.15
CA SER A 463 8.96 -4.38 38.32
C SER A 463 9.95 -3.63 37.44
N MET A 464 11.06 -4.27 37.17
CA MET A 464 12.12 -3.77 36.28
C MET A 464 12.42 -4.82 35.22
N SER A 465 12.57 -4.38 33.98
CA SER A 465 12.93 -5.23 32.85
C SER A 465 14.13 -4.67 32.10
N LEU A 466 14.94 -5.58 31.56
CA LEU A 466 16.05 -5.28 30.67
C LEU A 466 16.04 -6.31 29.55
N SER A 467 16.11 -5.85 28.30
CA SER A 467 16.25 -6.76 27.16
C SER A 467 17.23 -6.22 26.14
N TYR A 468 17.96 -7.13 25.50
CA TYR A 468 18.85 -6.83 24.40
C TYR A 468 18.71 -7.89 23.33
N GLY A 469 18.60 -7.43 22.07
CA GLY A 469 18.41 -8.35 20.97
C GLY A 469 18.81 -7.77 19.62
N MET A 470 18.81 -8.65 18.63
CA MET A 470 19.01 -8.32 17.22
C MET A 470 17.83 -8.87 16.43
N SER A 471 17.11 -8.00 15.74
CA SER A 471 16.12 -8.37 14.71
C SER A 471 16.70 -8.15 13.32
N GLY A 472 16.28 -8.95 12.37
CA GLY A 472 16.62 -8.83 10.96
C GLY A 472 15.38 -8.52 10.13
N THR A 473 15.49 -7.63 9.15
CA THR A 473 14.45 -7.35 8.17
C THR A 473 14.93 -7.75 6.78
N ILE A 474 14.10 -8.49 6.05
CA ILE A 474 14.34 -8.82 4.66
C ILE A 474 13.78 -7.67 3.82
N PRO A 475 14.62 -6.88 3.15
CA PRO A 475 14.13 -5.85 2.26
C PRO A 475 13.54 -6.48 0.99
N TYR A 476 12.57 -5.81 0.42
CA TYR A 476 11.95 -6.20 -0.85
C TYR A 476 12.82 -5.81 -2.05
N VAL A 477 14.06 -6.33 -2.10
CA VAL A 477 15.05 -6.00 -3.12
C VAL A 477 15.60 -7.28 -3.75
N HIS A 478 15.54 -7.39 -5.06
CA HIS A 478 15.78 -8.65 -5.78
C HIS A 478 17.10 -8.71 -6.56
N ASN A 479 18.11 -7.92 -6.20
CA ASN A 479 19.40 -7.92 -6.93
C ASN A 479 20.44 -8.93 -6.43
N ALA A 480 20.04 -9.95 -5.68
CA ALA A 480 20.93 -11.07 -5.34
C ALA A 480 21.35 -11.93 -6.57
N LEU A 481 20.62 -11.80 -7.67
CA LEU A 481 20.93 -12.37 -8.99
C LEU A 481 20.91 -11.26 -10.04
N PRO A 482 21.68 -11.40 -11.14
CA PRO A 482 21.66 -10.41 -12.20
C PRO A 482 20.27 -10.35 -12.83
N ARG A 483 19.75 -9.15 -13.03
CA ARG A 483 18.49 -8.93 -13.76
C ARG A 483 18.79 -8.60 -15.19
N LEU A 484 18.19 -9.37 -16.07
CA LEU A 484 18.35 -9.22 -17.52
C LEU A 484 17.17 -8.44 -18.09
N LYS A 485 17.45 -7.55 -19.03
CA LYS A 485 16.45 -6.91 -19.88
C LYS A 485 16.75 -7.18 -21.35
N THR A 486 15.71 -7.19 -22.16
CA THR A 486 15.84 -7.18 -23.62
C THR A 486 16.04 -5.74 -24.08
N LEU A 487 16.99 -5.52 -24.97
CA LEU A 487 17.25 -4.25 -25.62
C LEU A 487 17.08 -4.43 -27.11
N LEU A 488 16.38 -3.51 -27.74
CA LEU A 488 16.44 -3.34 -29.20
C LEU A 488 17.63 -2.42 -29.48
N PRO A 489 18.61 -2.80 -30.32
CA PRO A 489 19.77 -1.98 -30.64
C PRO A 489 19.33 -0.62 -31.19
N PHE A 490 19.98 0.44 -30.71
CA PHE A 490 19.65 1.82 -31.12
C PHE A 490 20.12 2.12 -32.58
N PHE A 491 21.05 1.32 -33.07
CA PHE A 491 21.59 1.45 -34.43
C PHE A 491 21.34 0.18 -35.23
N GLY A 492 20.61 0.30 -36.33
CA GLY A 492 20.36 -0.78 -37.25
C GLY A 492 19.13 -0.51 -38.13
N ASP A 493 19.04 -1.23 -39.23
CA ASP A 493 17.84 -1.25 -40.06
C ASP A 493 16.66 -1.77 -39.20
N ALA A 494 15.56 -1.01 -39.15
CA ALA A 494 14.38 -1.36 -38.38
C ALA A 494 13.78 -2.74 -38.74
N ASN A 495 14.11 -3.28 -39.92
CA ASN A 495 13.68 -4.58 -40.39
C ASN A 495 14.66 -5.72 -40.01
N LEU A 496 15.86 -5.40 -39.53
CA LEU A 496 16.91 -6.36 -39.18
C LEU A 496 17.29 -6.36 -37.70
N ILE A 497 16.49 -5.72 -36.84
CA ILE A 497 16.80 -5.57 -35.43
C ILE A 497 16.62 -6.91 -34.71
N GLU A 498 17.72 -7.52 -34.32
CA GLU A 498 17.71 -8.65 -33.39
C GLU A 498 17.63 -8.13 -31.94
N PRO A 499 16.72 -8.66 -31.11
CA PRO A 499 16.68 -8.27 -29.71
C PRO A 499 17.92 -8.79 -28.99
N GLY A 500 18.66 -7.88 -28.38
CA GLY A 500 19.77 -8.20 -27.50
C GLY A 500 19.29 -8.41 -26.06
N VAL A 501 20.07 -9.14 -25.26
CA VAL A 501 19.86 -9.27 -23.83
C VAL A 501 21.05 -8.62 -23.12
N TYR A 502 20.79 -7.74 -22.17
CA TYR A 502 21.83 -7.13 -21.37
C TYR A 502 21.54 -7.24 -19.88
N ILE A 503 22.58 -7.13 -19.07
CA ILE A 503 22.44 -7.08 -17.62
C ILE A 503 21.99 -5.67 -17.25
N ASN A 504 20.73 -5.54 -16.82
CA ASN A 504 20.19 -4.27 -16.36
C ASN A 504 20.68 -3.92 -14.95
N GLU A 505 20.67 -4.92 -14.07
CA GLU A 505 21.18 -4.81 -12.71
C GLU A 505 22.17 -5.94 -12.47
N PRO A 506 23.44 -5.65 -12.15
CA PRO A 506 24.40 -6.67 -11.78
C PRO A 506 24.03 -7.30 -10.43
N ALA A 507 24.42 -8.55 -10.25
CA ALA A 507 24.18 -9.25 -8.98
C ALA A 507 25.02 -8.60 -7.86
N ASN A 508 24.36 -8.30 -6.74
CA ASN A 508 25.04 -8.01 -5.48
C ASN A 508 25.04 -9.27 -4.59
N TYR A 509 26.12 -10.02 -4.67
CA TYR A 509 26.25 -11.26 -3.88
C TYR A 509 26.46 -11.02 -2.38
N ASP A 510 26.79 -9.79 -1.98
CA ASP A 510 27.04 -9.39 -0.60
C ASP A 510 25.80 -8.80 0.08
N LEU A 511 24.67 -8.71 -0.66
CA LEU A 511 23.43 -8.21 -0.11
C LEU A 511 22.94 -9.09 1.02
N THR A 512 22.77 -8.49 2.21
CA THR A 512 22.33 -9.17 3.43
C THR A 512 21.16 -8.44 4.10
N TYR A 513 20.61 -9.06 5.15
CA TYR A 513 19.55 -8.47 5.97
C TYR A 513 19.96 -7.14 6.57
N GLU A 514 19.01 -6.25 6.69
CA GLU A 514 19.12 -5.12 7.59
C GLU A 514 19.06 -5.62 9.05
N LYS A 515 19.96 -5.15 9.88
CA LYS A 515 20.09 -5.58 11.28
C LYS A 515 19.72 -4.43 12.22
N MET A 516 18.80 -4.71 13.14
CA MET A 516 18.43 -3.76 14.20
C MET A 516 18.81 -4.36 15.55
N TYR A 517 19.79 -3.75 16.22
CA TYR A 517 20.15 -4.04 17.61
C TYR A 517 19.36 -3.12 18.53
N GLU A 518 18.69 -3.69 19.51
CA GLU A 518 17.82 -2.93 20.42
C GLU A 518 18.09 -3.30 21.87
N LEU A 519 18.37 -2.27 22.69
CA LEU A 519 18.45 -2.36 24.12
C LEU A 519 17.25 -1.63 24.72
N ASN A 520 16.43 -2.33 25.51
CA ASN A 520 15.30 -1.77 26.22
C ASN A 520 15.49 -1.92 27.72
N TRP A 521 15.23 -0.85 28.46
CA TRP A 521 15.10 -0.84 29.90
C TRP A 521 13.70 -0.35 30.27
N GLY A 522 12.99 -1.10 31.10
CA GLY A 522 11.64 -0.80 31.52
C GLY A 522 11.51 -0.78 33.05
N LEU A 523 10.74 0.17 33.55
CA LEU A 523 10.33 0.25 34.96
C LEU A 523 8.81 0.44 34.99
N ASN A 524 8.12 -0.46 35.69
CA ASN A 524 6.69 -0.33 35.94
C ASN A 524 6.46 -0.27 37.45
N PHE A 525 5.58 0.64 37.89
CA PHE A 525 5.22 0.77 39.28
C PHE A 525 3.75 1.16 39.46
N GLY A 526 3.16 0.69 40.53
CA GLY A 526 1.82 1.03 40.97
C GLY A 526 1.83 1.68 42.36
N LEU A 527 0.96 2.65 42.57
CA LEU A 527 0.79 3.37 43.83
C LEU A 527 -0.68 3.28 44.29
N PHE A 528 -0.84 3.27 45.62
CA PHE A 528 -2.17 3.33 46.28
C PHE A 528 -3.13 2.22 45.81
N ASP A 529 -2.70 0.97 45.89
CA ASP A 529 -3.46 -0.22 45.44
C ASP A 529 -3.85 -0.12 43.96
N GLU A 530 -2.87 0.18 43.10
CA GLU A 530 -3.03 0.34 41.64
C GLU A 530 -4.02 1.46 41.22
N ARG A 531 -4.22 2.45 42.10
CA ARG A 531 -4.96 3.68 41.70
C ARG A 531 -4.16 4.53 40.72
N ILE A 532 -2.83 4.48 40.80
CA ILE A 532 -1.90 5.08 39.87
C ILE A 532 -0.97 3.98 39.37
N SER A 533 -0.98 3.68 38.09
CA SER A 533 -0.06 2.74 37.42
C SER A 533 0.76 3.52 36.41
N ALA A 534 2.07 3.39 36.46
CA ALA A 534 2.97 4.07 35.54
C ALA A 534 4.04 3.13 35.00
N GLY A 535 4.41 3.35 33.75
CA GLY A 535 5.48 2.65 33.05
C GLY A 535 6.43 3.64 32.39
N ILE A 536 7.73 3.36 32.48
CA ILE A 536 8.81 4.10 31.84
C ILE A 536 9.60 3.10 31.04
N THR A 537 9.75 3.32 29.72
CA THR A 537 10.63 2.53 28.87
C THR A 537 11.66 3.43 28.21
N LEU A 538 12.93 3.09 28.36
CA LEU A 538 14.05 3.69 27.65
C LEU A 538 14.54 2.71 26.60
N PHE A 539 14.73 3.17 25.37
CA PHE A 539 15.27 2.33 24.32
C PHE A 539 16.43 2.97 23.56
N ASN A 540 17.33 2.11 23.09
CA ASN A 540 18.42 2.49 22.20
C ASN A 540 18.49 1.47 21.06
N ARG A 541 18.23 1.93 19.85
CA ARG A 541 18.22 1.14 18.61
C ARG A 541 19.38 1.52 17.72
N GLN A 542 20.04 0.53 17.15
CA GLN A 542 21.13 0.70 16.19
C GLN A 542 20.82 -0.12 14.94
N GLY A 543 20.42 0.55 13.85
CA GLY A 543 20.29 -0.04 12.52
C GLY A 543 21.66 -0.15 11.87
N ARG A 544 22.02 -1.36 11.43
CA ARG A 544 23.26 -1.66 10.70
C ARG A 544 22.94 -2.39 9.42
N ASP A 545 23.82 -2.26 8.45
CA ASP A 545 23.67 -2.89 7.13
C ASP A 545 22.35 -2.50 6.45
N LEU A 546 21.87 -1.25 6.70
CA LEU A 546 20.66 -0.75 6.08
C LEU A 546 20.86 -0.60 4.58
N ILE A 547 19.83 -0.96 3.83
CA ILE A 547 19.88 -0.99 2.38
C ILE A 547 19.41 0.35 1.82
N ASP A 548 20.17 0.88 0.89
CA ASP A 548 19.84 2.07 0.14
C ASP A 548 20.38 1.93 -1.29
N GLN A 549 19.93 2.83 -2.14
CA GLN A 549 20.34 2.90 -3.53
C GLN A 549 21.80 3.34 -3.63
N VAL A 550 22.56 2.65 -4.47
CA VAL A 550 23.95 2.96 -4.79
C VAL A 550 24.03 3.30 -6.27
N LEU A 551 24.53 4.47 -6.60
CA LEU A 551 24.82 4.82 -7.99
C LEU A 551 26.05 4.02 -8.45
N PRO A 552 25.91 3.17 -9.47
CA PRO A 552 27.06 2.47 -10.03
C PRO A 552 28.02 3.47 -10.68
N GLN A 553 29.31 3.10 -10.78
CA GLN A 553 30.25 3.89 -11.54
C GLN A 553 29.80 3.96 -13.00
N GLY A 554 29.65 5.17 -13.54
CA GLY A 554 29.16 5.41 -14.90
C GLY A 554 29.98 4.73 -16.02
N THR A 555 31.23 4.36 -15.74
CA THR A 555 32.08 3.57 -16.65
C THR A 555 31.66 2.11 -16.78
N GLY A 556 30.79 1.59 -15.90
CA GLY A 556 30.28 0.23 -15.96
C GLY A 556 29.13 0.01 -16.95
N GLY A 557 28.60 1.07 -17.56
CA GLY A 557 27.47 0.99 -18.50
C GLY A 557 26.10 0.68 -17.85
N PHE A 558 26.02 0.67 -16.52
CA PHE A 558 24.76 0.47 -15.80
C PHE A 558 24.07 1.81 -15.57
N VAL A 559 22.80 1.88 -15.93
CA VAL A 559 21.99 3.12 -15.87
C VAL A 559 21.06 3.12 -14.68
N ASP A 560 20.66 1.92 -14.19
CA ASP A 560 19.72 1.77 -13.08
C ASP A 560 20.45 1.74 -11.73
N GLU A 561 19.73 2.17 -10.70
CA GLU A 561 20.20 2.19 -9.32
C GLU A 561 20.40 0.77 -8.78
N LEU A 562 21.50 0.55 -8.10
CA LEU A 562 21.80 -0.71 -7.41
C LEU A 562 21.46 -0.58 -5.93
N TYR A 563 21.11 -1.69 -5.32
CA TYR A 563 20.88 -1.74 -3.87
C TYR A 563 22.06 -2.40 -3.16
N GLY A 564 22.44 -1.81 -2.03
CA GLY A 564 23.53 -2.32 -1.20
C GLY A 564 23.34 -1.98 0.27
N ASN A 565 24.04 -2.72 1.15
CA ASN A 565 24.06 -2.45 2.59
C ASN A 565 25.01 -1.28 2.90
N VAL A 566 24.54 -0.05 2.74
CA VAL A 566 25.38 1.16 2.69
C VAL A 566 25.12 2.15 3.81
N ALA A 567 24.10 1.93 4.63
CA ALA A 567 23.68 2.89 5.64
C ALA A 567 23.66 2.31 7.06
N GLN A 568 23.82 3.19 8.04
CA GLN A 568 23.63 2.90 9.47
C GLN A 568 22.89 4.05 10.12
N MET A 569 22.06 3.75 11.12
CA MET A 569 21.36 4.74 11.89
C MET A 569 21.27 4.38 13.36
N SER A 570 21.08 5.38 14.21
CA SER A 570 20.78 5.18 15.63
C SER A 570 19.48 5.89 16.00
N ALA A 571 18.71 5.31 16.89
CA ALA A 571 17.52 5.92 17.46
C ALA A 571 17.51 5.68 18.98
N LYS A 572 17.12 6.70 19.73
CA LYS A 572 16.98 6.64 21.19
C LYS A 572 15.68 7.30 21.58
N GLY A 573 15.02 6.75 22.57
CA GLY A 573 13.78 7.33 23.01
C GLY A 573 13.36 6.93 24.41
N ILE A 574 12.31 7.61 24.85
CA ILE A 574 11.60 7.37 26.10
C ILE A 574 10.12 7.23 25.80
N GLU A 575 9.51 6.27 26.42
CA GLU A 575 8.06 6.07 26.43
C GLU A 575 7.57 6.09 27.86
N LEU A 576 6.54 6.87 28.12
CA LEU A 576 5.90 7.00 29.40
C LEU A 576 4.43 6.62 29.25
N SER A 577 3.93 5.80 30.16
CA SER A 577 2.51 5.50 30.30
C SER A 577 2.06 5.78 31.72
N LEU A 578 0.95 6.45 31.88
CA LEU A 578 0.33 6.74 33.17
C LEU A 578 -1.16 6.42 33.06
N THR A 579 -1.64 5.61 33.99
CA THR A 579 -3.06 5.34 34.13
C THR A 579 -3.47 5.63 35.56
N THR A 580 -4.50 6.43 35.74
CA THR A 580 -5.03 6.79 37.07
C THR A 580 -6.52 6.44 37.15
N LYS A 581 -6.92 5.82 38.26
CA LYS A 581 -8.33 5.58 38.63
C LYS A 581 -8.76 6.75 39.55
N ASN A 582 -9.29 7.82 38.92
CA ASN A 582 -9.60 9.08 39.62
C ASN A 582 -10.78 8.89 40.58
N ILE A 583 -11.84 8.30 40.09
CA ILE A 583 -13.04 7.99 40.87
C ILE A 583 -13.45 6.55 40.56
N GLN A 584 -13.71 5.79 41.61
CA GLN A 584 -14.23 4.44 41.47
C GLN A 584 -15.28 4.21 42.58
N THR A 585 -16.55 4.32 42.22
CA THR A 585 -17.69 4.03 43.05
C THR A 585 -18.51 2.91 42.42
N ARG A 586 -19.58 2.48 43.12
CA ARG A 586 -20.48 1.44 42.59
C ARG A 586 -21.16 1.86 41.26
N ASP A 587 -21.53 3.13 41.16
CA ASP A 587 -22.35 3.64 40.06
C ASP A 587 -21.59 4.55 39.09
N PHE A 588 -20.38 4.95 39.44
CA PHE A 588 -19.54 5.83 38.59
C PHE A 588 -18.10 5.47 38.69
N SER A 589 -17.44 5.34 37.51
CA SER A 589 -15.99 5.15 37.39
C SER A 589 -15.40 6.14 36.40
N TRP A 590 -14.31 6.77 36.80
CA TRP A 590 -13.52 7.64 35.94
C TRP A 590 -12.03 7.28 36.04
N SER A 591 -11.45 6.91 34.90
CA SER A 591 -10.03 6.66 34.75
C SER A 591 -9.44 7.58 33.67
N THR A 592 -8.17 7.95 33.83
CA THR A 592 -7.42 8.74 32.86
C THR A 592 -6.19 7.94 32.45
N SER A 593 -5.94 7.81 31.14
CA SER A 593 -4.71 7.23 30.60
C SER A 593 -3.99 8.28 29.76
N ILE A 594 -2.69 8.47 30.04
CA ILE A 594 -1.80 9.39 29.32
C ILE A 594 -0.62 8.58 28.82
N THR A 595 -0.31 8.71 27.54
CA THR A 595 0.91 8.16 26.94
C THR A 595 1.73 9.28 26.34
N TYR A 596 3.04 9.23 26.57
CA TYR A 596 3.99 10.17 26.00
C TYR A 596 5.15 9.39 25.40
N SER A 597 5.52 9.71 24.16
CA SER A 597 6.65 9.11 23.49
C SER A 597 7.51 10.18 22.83
N ARG A 598 8.81 10.09 23.03
CA ARG A 598 9.81 10.92 22.35
C ARG A 598 10.87 10.03 21.76
N ASN A 599 11.08 10.16 20.47
CA ASN A 599 12.11 9.46 19.72
C ASN A 599 13.01 10.47 18.99
N THR A 600 14.33 10.23 19.04
CA THR A 600 15.31 10.95 18.22
C THR A 600 16.12 9.95 17.42
N ASN A 601 16.24 10.16 16.13
CA ASN A 601 17.04 9.31 15.26
C ASN A 601 18.13 10.12 14.54
N LYS A 602 19.16 9.44 14.09
CA LYS A 602 20.27 10.03 13.35
C LYS A 602 20.87 9.01 12.38
N VAL A 603 21.07 9.40 11.14
CA VAL A 603 21.88 8.64 10.18
C VAL A 603 23.34 8.76 10.59
N THR A 604 23.94 7.65 11.03
CA THR A 604 25.32 7.63 11.57
C THR A 604 26.36 7.38 10.51
N ARG A 605 25.99 6.63 9.45
CA ARG A 605 26.82 6.34 8.29
C ARG A 605 25.95 6.28 7.04
N LEU A 606 26.43 6.85 5.94
CA LEU A 606 25.81 6.77 4.63
C LEU A 606 26.93 6.77 3.59
N ASN A 607 27.00 5.73 2.76
CA ASN A 607 28.04 5.61 1.73
C ASN A 607 27.62 6.25 0.41
N THR A 608 26.49 6.94 0.38
CA THR A 608 26.00 7.70 -0.76
C THR A 608 25.97 9.19 -0.41
N SER A 609 26.17 10.05 -1.41
CA SER A 609 26.08 11.50 -1.24
C SER A 609 24.89 12.02 -2.03
N PRO A 610 23.79 12.37 -1.37
CA PRO A 610 22.63 12.91 -2.07
C PRO A 610 22.95 14.26 -2.71
N SER A 611 22.42 14.47 -3.91
CA SER A 611 22.53 15.77 -4.58
C SER A 611 21.63 16.81 -3.89
N VAL A 612 21.86 18.10 -4.17
CA VAL A 612 20.98 19.18 -3.66
C VAL A 612 19.54 18.94 -4.11
N LYS A 613 19.34 18.49 -5.36
CA LYS A 613 18.02 18.15 -5.87
C LYS A 613 17.34 17.07 -5.02
N ASN A 614 18.05 15.97 -4.72
CA ASN A 614 17.49 14.89 -3.89
C ASN A 614 17.12 15.36 -2.47
N LEU A 615 17.93 16.27 -1.89
CA LEU A 615 17.69 16.82 -0.56
C LEU A 615 16.47 17.77 -0.51
N THR A 616 16.22 18.49 -1.59
CA THR A 616 15.14 19.49 -1.69
C THR A 616 13.88 18.99 -2.38
N ASP A 617 13.88 17.75 -2.87
CA ASP A 617 12.69 17.07 -3.43
C ASP A 617 11.66 16.82 -2.31
N GLU A 618 10.41 16.75 -2.68
CA GLU A 618 9.28 16.50 -1.75
C GLU A 618 9.41 15.18 -0.96
N LYS A 619 10.10 14.19 -1.50
CA LYS A 619 10.42 12.92 -0.81
C LYS A 619 11.61 13.03 0.12
N GLY A 620 12.43 14.08 -0.01
CA GLY A 620 13.68 14.24 0.71
C GLY A 620 14.71 13.14 0.41
N ALA A 621 15.87 13.24 1.05
CA ALA A 621 16.89 12.19 1.02
C ALA A 621 17.59 12.09 2.37
N ALA A 622 18.11 10.90 2.70
CA ALA A 622 18.90 10.69 3.90
C ALA A 622 20.24 11.44 3.80
N ARG A 623 20.65 12.07 4.90
CA ARG A 623 21.97 12.73 5.02
C ARG A 623 22.65 12.33 6.32
N GLN A 624 23.91 11.95 6.21
CA GLN A 624 24.71 11.59 7.38
C GLN A 624 24.78 12.75 8.38
N GLY A 625 24.57 12.45 9.65
CA GLY A 625 24.57 13.43 10.74
C GLY A 625 23.21 14.04 11.07
N TYR A 626 22.19 13.80 10.25
CA TYR A 626 20.82 14.32 10.41
C TYR A 626 19.81 13.21 10.72
N PRO A 627 18.63 13.54 11.26
CA PRO A 627 17.49 12.62 11.32
C PRO A 627 17.08 12.16 9.92
N LEU A 628 16.56 10.93 9.80
CA LEU A 628 16.20 10.33 8.52
C LEU A 628 15.20 11.19 7.72
N ASN A 629 14.22 11.78 8.39
CA ASN A 629 13.15 12.59 7.77
C ASN A 629 13.42 14.09 7.91
N SER A 630 14.69 14.53 7.78
CA SER A 630 15.01 15.95 7.80
C SER A 630 14.59 16.63 6.51
N LEU A 631 13.89 17.74 6.64
CA LEU A 631 13.57 18.62 5.51
C LEU A 631 14.73 19.59 5.28
N PHE A 632 15.13 19.69 4.03
CA PHE A 632 16.17 20.64 3.62
C PHE A 632 15.55 21.67 2.67
N SER A 633 16.00 22.91 2.74
CA SER A 633 15.60 23.95 1.82
C SER A 633 16.82 24.79 1.43
N ILE A 634 16.77 25.38 0.26
CA ILE A 634 17.75 26.39 -0.13
C ILE A 634 17.42 27.67 0.63
N PRO A 635 18.35 28.27 1.40
CA PRO A 635 18.06 29.46 2.19
C PRO A 635 17.63 30.63 1.30
N PHE A 636 16.42 31.16 1.55
CA PHE A 636 15.92 32.35 0.87
C PHE A 636 16.72 33.58 1.30
N TYR A 637 17.08 34.44 0.35
CA TYR A 637 17.81 35.68 0.62
C TYR A 637 16.88 36.89 0.52
N LYS A 638 16.32 37.16 -0.66
CA LYS A 638 15.42 38.30 -0.93
C LYS A 638 14.65 38.07 -2.25
N LEU A 639 13.67 38.91 -2.50
CA LEU A 639 13.14 39.09 -3.85
C LEU A 639 14.00 40.08 -4.65
N ASP A 640 14.16 39.86 -5.95
CA ASP A 640 14.75 40.86 -6.85
C ASP A 640 13.71 41.94 -7.25
N GLU A 641 14.12 42.88 -8.13
CA GLU A 641 13.32 43.97 -8.58
C GLU A 641 12.06 43.55 -9.38
N ASN A 642 12.09 42.30 -9.89
CA ASN A 642 10.98 41.70 -10.65
C ASN A 642 10.11 40.77 -9.78
N GLY A 643 10.39 40.67 -8.47
CA GLY A 643 9.68 39.77 -7.56
C GLY A 643 10.15 38.32 -7.59
N HIS A 644 11.24 37.98 -8.28
CA HIS A 644 11.78 36.63 -8.32
C HIS A 644 12.60 36.31 -7.06
N PRO A 645 12.47 35.10 -6.49
CA PRO A 645 13.23 34.71 -5.31
C PRO A 645 14.72 34.56 -5.61
N ARG A 646 15.55 35.15 -4.76
CA ARG A 646 17.01 34.99 -4.74
C ARG A 646 17.40 34.17 -3.52
N PHE A 647 18.35 33.29 -3.70
CA PHE A 647 18.79 32.34 -2.69
C PHE A 647 20.27 32.51 -2.38
N PHE A 648 20.68 32.14 -1.17
CA PHE A 648 22.08 31.99 -0.86
C PHE A 648 22.62 30.75 -1.59
N LEU A 649 23.70 30.92 -2.34
CA LEU A 649 24.48 29.78 -2.83
C LEU A 649 25.43 29.38 -1.71
N PRO A 650 25.56 28.06 -1.40
CA PRO A 650 26.49 27.55 -0.40
C PRO A 650 27.95 27.80 -0.76
#